data_86bf343b039b4ddea3ba0d2ecb144bea
#
_entry.id   86bf343b039b4ddea3ba0d2ecb144bea
#
_cell.length_a   1.000
_cell.length_b   1.000
_cell.length_c   1.000
_cell.angle_alpha   90.00
_cell.angle_beta   90.00
_cell.angle_gamma   90.00
#
_symmetry.space_group_name_H-M   'P 1'
#
loop_
_entity.id
_entity.type
_entity.pdbx_description
1 polymer ?
#
loop_
_entity_poly.entity_id
_entity_poly.type
_entity_poly.pdbx_seq_one_letter_code
_entity_poly.pdbx_strand_id
1 'polypeptide(L)'
;MAGDRRCARLLSAAFAILILLSACSAQPEPEVEETAAPETGETDWVYVPELTRLADWAGCFALAGERLYFDGVETLASGQETGGAVTRPILRSASALGGEVSDLASFEAAPTPKGASVSGGISCMCALPDGGFAAVERAFFSMPEPMEETSGATSSDLAAGFESAESHILHIFDAAGESRAVKDITELLGGEGVEACAADAAGYIYLLTSGGGALVLDRGGGFVSRSAGDSGFSGLVRLGEKVCALLNTQEGVSLLPIDPVGAAAGKEEFLLPASAQEPYPGTEHALLWSDGERLLGLAPGEEEPEELLYFSDAGLDGDMLAAVFQEEGGDILCLAWESDGTWLVRLEKTAASQAPVKTRLTLAGLDIDYGIRRAVLDFNRRDGGSVIELRDYAGEGEEAFLAELAAGKLPDILCTDSLPADSLADKGLLRDLAPYIEGDAALGGFDALVTPYFDALRRDGALYEVSEGFCLRCCMAPAELEGRSLDLATLRELAEGLPEGCTLLGPEVTAASLFRELCMANLERYADAGSGVCRFTTQEFISLLKFCGGFPREAAQEKSAAPHGIMEAGAQLIASTSFDRQLLDYVGNKAAMGGEICLPGALGGDGSAAFVKEPGLAISASCKAPEAAWSFVRTLLTEEYQAGARSGLCLPSNRAVLEALLEARSLGEGWSEQHYLIPGQGTQSYAPGSVGGESFTREDAQLLLAAIDGAKGLYDAQDEELLGIVNEEAGRFFAGDCTAEQCAAVIQDRVSIYINERR
;
A
#
# COMPACT_ATOMS: atom_id res chain seq x y z
N MET A 1 0.78 11.49 19.92
CA MET A 1 -0.58 11.38 20.50
C MET A 1 -1.55 10.50 19.71
N ALA A 2 -1.24 10.07 18.50
CA ALA A 2 -2.05 9.09 17.75
C ALA A 2 -1.61 7.63 18.04
N GLY A 3 -0.34 7.38 18.36
CA GLY A 3 0.19 6.05 18.70
C GLY A 3 -0.35 5.45 20.00
N ASP A 4 -0.47 6.29 21.05
CA ASP A 4 -0.95 5.82 22.37
C ASP A 4 -2.40 5.32 22.38
N ARG A 5 -3.21 5.78 21.45
CA ARG A 5 -4.61 5.30 21.36
C ARG A 5 -4.74 3.98 20.60
N ARG A 6 -3.77 3.62 19.75
CA ARG A 6 -3.74 2.31 19.09
C ARG A 6 -3.32 1.20 20.05
N CYS A 7 -2.25 1.39 20.83
CA CYS A 7 -1.82 0.41 21.84
C CYS A 7 -2.89 0.13 22.91
N ALA A 8 -3.59 1.17 23.40
CA ALA A 8 -4.65 0.96 24.41
C ALA A 8 -5.89 0.25 23.83
N ARG A 9 -6.13 0.35 22.52
CA ARG A 9 -7.25 -0.34 21.84
C ARG A 9 -6.91 -1.79 21.50
N LEU A 10 -5.67 -2.08 21.10
CA LEU A 10 -5.19 -3.45 20.89
C LEU A 10 -5.27 -4.29 22.18
N LEU A 11 -4.97 -3.70 23.33
CA LEU A 11 -5.10 -4.34 24.63
C LEU A 11 -6.55 -4.69 25.00
N SER A 12 -7.51 -3.83 24.66
CA SER A 12 -8.95 -4.10 24.90
C SER A 12 -9.49 -5.21 24.01
N ALA A 13 -9.03 -5.28 22.76
CA ALA A 13 -9.50 -6.25 21.77
C ALA A 13 -8.93 -7.66 22.04
N ALA A 14 -7.64 -7.76 22.38
CA ALA A 14 -7.04 -9.03 22.79
C ALA A 14 -7.76 -9.65 24.00
N PHE A 15 -8.21 -8.81 24.94
CA PHE A 15 -8.97 -9.27 26.12
C PHE A 15 -10.39 -9.74 25.76
N ALA A 16 -11.06 -9.10 24.79
CA ALA A 16 -12.37 -9.52 24.30
C ALA A 16 -12.28 -10.87 23.53
N ILE A 17 -11.23 -11.10 22.75
CA ILE A 17 -10.97 -12.39 22.08
C ILE A 17 -10.72 -13.49 23.14
N LEU A 18 -9.95 -13.23 24.18
CA LEU A 18 -9.68 -14.21 25.23
C LEU A 18 -10.97 -14.66 25.97
N ILE A 19 -11.89 -13.76 26.20
CA ILE A 19 -13.17 -14.07 26.89
C ILE A 19 -14.14 -14.78 25.96
N LEU A 20 -14.25 -14.39 24.69
CA LEU A 20 -15.20 -14.95 23.75
C LEU A 20 -14.75 -16.32 23.23
N LEU A 21 -13.46 -16.53 23.01
CA LEU A 21 -12.94 -17.82 22.54
C LEU A 21 -12.82 -18.89 23.63
N SER A 22 -12.80 -18.51 24.92
CA SER A 22 -12.87 -19.48 26.01
C SER A 22 -14.27 -20.12 26.19
N ALA A 23 -15.29 -19.56 25.56
CA ALA A 23 -16.66 -20.11 25.61
C ALA A 23 -16.93 -21.20 24.53
N CYS A 24 -16.03 -21.39 23.56
CA CYS A 24 -16.25 -22.30 22.43
C CYS A 24 -15.70 -23.73 22.63
N SER A 25 -15.16 -24.08 23.78
CA SER A 25 -14.74 -25.48 24.05
C SER A 25 -15.88 -26.30 24.64
N ALA A 26 -16.68 -26.92 23.83
CA ALA A 26 -17.58 -28.07 24.03
C ALA A 26 -19.03 -27.81 23.60
N GLN A 27 -19.30 -27.96 22.32
CA GLN A 27 -20.60 -28.43 21.85
C GLN A 27 -20.40 -29.42 20.70
N PRO A 28 -21.19 -30.52 20.64
CA PRO A 28 -21.13 -31.44 19.53
C PRO A 28 -21.69 -30.76 18.27
N GLU A 29 -21.07 -31.05 17.14
CA GLU A 29 -21.50 -30.61 15.82
C GLU A 29 -22.99 -30.79 15.59
N PRO A 30 -23.76 -29.81 15.16
CA PRO A 30 -25.04 -30.04 14.58
C PRO A 30 -24.84 -30.73 13.22
N GLU A 31 -25.52 -31.86 13.00
CA GLU A 31 -25.67 -32.46 11.68
C GLU A 31 -26.14 -31.36 10.70
N VAL A 32 -25.32 -31.07 9.70
CA VAL A 32 -25.68 -30.18 8.59
C VAL A 32 -26.77 -30.92 7.82
N GLU A 33 -28.03 -30.56 8.00
CA GLU A 33 -29.05 -30.84 7.03
C GLU A 33 -28.61 -30.22 5.70
N GLU A 34 -28.35 -31.07 4.73
CA GLU A 34 -28.22 -30.71 3.33
C GLU A 34 -29.52 -30.01 2.90
N THR A 35 -29.55 -28.68 3.05
CA THR A 35 -30.65 -27.87 2.51
C THR A 35 -30.59 -28.02 1.01
N ALA A 36 -31.60 -28.75 0.48
CA ALA A 36 -31.83 -28.78 -0.94
C ALA A 36 -31.87 -27.36 -1.50
N ALA A 37 -31.11 -27.15 -2.57
CA ALA A 37 -31.12 -25.91 -3.32
C ALA A 37 -32.57 -25.46 -3.59
N PRO A 38 -32.91 -24.19 -3.44
CA PRO A 38 -34.22 -23.69 -3.83
C PRO A 38 -34.39 -23.89 -5.34
N GLU A 39 -35.38 -24.64 -5.74
CA GLU A 39 -35.86 -24.69 -7.13
C GLU A 39 -36.55 -23.36 -7.45
N THR A 40 -35.78 -22.29 -7.65
CA THR A 40 -36.23 -21.09 -8.32
C THR A 40 -35.57 -21.08 -9.69
N GLY A 41 -36.35 -20.99 -10.74
CA GLY A 41 -35.87 -21.07 -12.13
C GLY A 41 -35.19 -19.78 -12.62
N GLU A 42 -34.46 -19.11 -11.76
CA GLU A 42 -33.56 -18.03 -12.12
C GLU A 42 -32.19 -18.62 -12.38
N THR A 43 -31.61 -18.31 -13.51
CA THR A 43 -30.28 -18.75 -13.90
C THR A 43 -29.29 -17.89 -13.10
N ASP A 44 -28.56 -18.50 -12.16
CA ASP A 44 -27.44 -17.81 -11.50
C ASP A 44 -26.37 -17.48 -12.54
N TRP A 45 -26.00 -16.21 -12.62
CA TRP A 45 -24.98 -15.70 -13.51
C TRP A 45 -23.69 -15.40 -12.75
N VAL A 46 -22.58 -15.63 -13.41
CA VAL A 46 -21.23 -15.27 -12.92
C VAL A 46 -20.45 -14.62 -14.05
N TYR A 47 -19.47 -13.82 -13.70
CA TYR A 47 -18.58 -13.20 -14.66
C TYR A 47 -17.26 -13.96 -14.75
N VAL A 48 -16.89 -14.35 -15.99
CA VAL A 48 -15.63 -15.07 -16.26
C VAL A 48 -14.67 -14.08 -16.92
N PRO A 49 -13.50 -13.77 -16.28
CA PRO A 49 -12.56 -12.78 -16.79
C PRO A 49 -11.70 -13.33 -17.94
N GLU A 50 -11.52 -12.52 -18.97
CA GLU A 50 -10.50 -12.66 -20.00
C GLU A 50 -9.65 -11.40 -20.03
N LEU A 51 -8.33 -11.53 -19.85
CA LEU A 51 -7.40 -10.41 -19.70
C LEU A 51 -6.55 -10.23 -20.95
N THR A 52 -6.47 -9.00 -21.43
CA THR A 52 -5.64 -8.60 -22.57
C THR A 52 -4.88 -7.33 -22.25
N ARG A 53 -3.56 -7.34 -22.34
CA ARG A 53 -2.75 -6.13 -22.23
C ARG A 53 -2.99 -5.23 -23.43
N LEU A 54 -3.47 -4.01 -23.20
CA LEU A 54 -3.91 -3.10 -24.24
C LEU A 54 -2.79 -2.17 -24.71
N ALA A 55 -2.08 -1.52 -23.80
CA ALA A 55 -1.06 -0.52 -24.08
C ALA A 55 -0.06 -0.39 -22.93
N ASP A 56 1.07 0.30 -23.16
CA ASP A 56 1.98 0.68 -22.09
C ASP A 56 1.30 1.67 -21.14
N TRP A 57 0.52 2.60 -21.67
CA TRP A 57 -0.34 3.51 -20.92
C TRP A 57 -1.47 4.04 -21.81
N ALA A 58 -2.67 4.14 -21.26
CA ALA A 58 -3.81 4.85 -21.82
C ALA A 58 -4.67 5.41 -20.68
N GLY A 59 -5.19 6.62 -20.81
CA GLY A 59 -5.93 7.33 -19.76
C GLY A 59 -7.37 7.67 -20.12
N CYS A 60 -7.69 7.74 -21.41
CA CYS A 60 -9.02 8.12 -21.90
C CYS A 60 -9.58 7.05 -22.82
N PHE A 61 -10.86 6.69 -22.64
CA PHE A 61 -11.48 5.58 -23.32
C PHE A 61 -12.89 5.94 -23.82
N ALA A 62 -13.28 5.39 -24.97
CA ALA A 62 -14.65 5.41 -25.47
C ALA A 62 -14.97 4.09 -26.15
N LEU A 63 -16.08 3.46 -25.77
CA LEU A 63 -16.63 2.30 -26.46
C LEU A 63 -17.68 2.78 -27.48
N ALA A 64 -17.42 2.53 -28.75
CA ALA A 64 -18.33 2.92 -29.86
C ALA A 64 -18.60 1.68 -30.73
N GLY A 65 -19.79 1.11 -30.57
CA GLY A 65 -20.13 -0.19 -31.15
C GLY A 65 -19.25 -1.30 -30.56
N GLU A 66 -18.63 -2.12 -31.40
CA GLU A 66 -17.75 -3.21 -30.98
C GLU A 66 -16.26 -2.80 -30.89
N ARG A 67 -15.97 -1.51 -30.93
CA ARG A 67 -14.59 -0.99 -30.92
C ARG A 67 -14.35 -0.11 -29.70
N LEU A 68 -13.26 -0.42 -29.01
CA LEU A 68 -12.71 0.41 -27.97
C LEU A 68 -11.72 1.40 -28.59
N TYR A 69 -11.91 2.68 -28.35
CA TYR A 69 -11.01 3.77 -28.71
C TYR A 69 -10.32 4.29 -27.48
N PHE A 70 -9.03 4.59 -27.58
CA PHE A 70 -8.23 5.07 -26.46
C PHE A 70 -7.05 5.93 -26.93
N ASP A 71 -6.55 6.72 -26.02
CA ASP A 71 -5.44 7.60 -26.25
C ASP A 71 -4.08 6.89 -26.17
N GLY A 72 -3.09 7.54 -26.73
CA GLY A 72 -1.68 7.23 -26.57
C GLY A 72 -0.86 8.50 -26.80
N VAL A 73 0.42 8.43 -26.54
CA VAL A 73 1.33 9.56 -26.70
C VAL A 73 2.53 9.13 -27.52
N GLU A 74 2.89 9.95 -28.53
CA GLU A 74 4.12 9.79 -29.30
C GLU A 74 5.12 10.89 -28.97
N THR A 75 6.36 10.50 -28.66
CA THR A 75 7.44 11.45 -28.45
C THR A 75 8.14 11.76 -29.78
N LEU A 76 7.99 12.99 -30.26
CA LEU A 76 8.53 13.44 -31.54
C LEU A 76 9.99 13.86 -31.48
N ALA A 77 10.43 14.45 -30.36
CA ALA A 77 11.80 14.86 -30.13
C ALA A 77 12.09 14.87 -28.61
N SER A 78 13.26 14.36 -28.24
CA SER A 78 13.80 14.50 -26.89
C SER A 78 15.25 14.92 -27.04
N GLY A 79 15.66 16.06 -26.43
CA GLY A 79 17.07 16.42 -26.46
C GLY A 79 17.41 17.82 -26.02
N GLN A 80 18.72 18.04 -25.83
CA GLN A 80 19.34 19.28 -25.33
C GLN A 80 19.08 20.53 -26.22
N GLU A 81 18.67 20.36 -27.48
CA GLU A 81 18.42 21.49 -28.39
C GLU A 81 17.01 22.08 -28.25
N THR A 82 16.05 21.33 -27.68
CA THR A 82 14.63 21.76 -27.54
C THR A 82 14.25 22.17 -26.12
N GLY A 83 15.11 21.93 -25.12
CA GLY A 83 14.81 22.27 -23.72
C GLY A 83 13.78 21.35 -23.05
N GLY A 84 13.27 20.32 -23.73
CA GLY A 84 12.27 19.39 -23.21
C GLY A 84 11.77 18.37 -24.25
N ALA A 85 10.91 17.44 -23.84
CA ALA A 85 10.24 16.52 -24.74
C ALA A 85 9.12 17.23 -25.51
N VAL A 86 9.01 16.95 -26.80
CA VAL A 86 7.86 17.34 -27.63
C VAL A 86 7.02 16.09 -27.84
N THR A 87 5.81 16.08 -27.33
CA THR A 87 4.87 14.96 -27.46
C THR A 87 3.63 15.37 -28.23
N ARG A 88 2.99 14.40 -28.87
CA ARG A 88 1.67 14.56 -29.49
C ARG A 88 0.76 13.40 -29.11
N PRO A 89 -0.56 13.62 -29.00
CA PRO A 89 -1.49 12.53 -28.80
C PRO A 89 -1.67 11.70 -30.08
N ILE A 90 -1.91 10.40 -29.86
CA ILE A 90 -2.33 9.45 -30.88
C ILE A 90 -3.66 8.85 -30.46
N LEU A 91 -4.53 8.61 -31.43
CA LEU A 91 -5.75 7.85 -31.24
C LEU A 91 -5.52 6.41 -31.67
N ARG A 92 -5.85 5.48 -30.78
CA ARG A 92 -5.74 4.03 -31.00
C ARG A 92 -7.09 3.36 -30.93
N SER A 93 -7.17 2.17 -31.48
CA SER A 93 -8.35 1.32 -31.32
C SER A 93 -7.99 -0.15 -31.20
N ALA A 94 -8.84 -0.87 -30.48
CA ALA A 94 -8.85 -2.32 -30.40
C ALA A 94 -10.30 -2.84 -30.55
N SER A 95 -10.46 -4.14 -30.81
CA SER A 95 -11.77 -4.78 -30.64
C SER A 95 -12.14 -4.82 -29.15
N ALA A 96 -13.42 -4.68 -28.84
CA ALA A 96 -13.94 -4.90 -27.47
C ALA A 96 -13.70 -6.35 -26.98
N LEU A 97 -13.52 -7.29 -27.92
CA LEU A 97 -13.17 -8.69 -27.63
C LEU A 97 -11.66 -8.90 -27.37
N GLY A 98 -10.87 -7.82 -27.31
CA GLY A 98 -9.41 -7.90 -27.30
C GLY A 98 -8.85 -8.09 -28.72
N GLY A 99 -7.53 -8.11 -28.85
CA GLY A 99 -6.86 -8.36 -30.11
C GLY A 99 -5.86 -7.27 -30.50
N GLU A 100 -5.57 -7.19 -31.78
CA GLU A 100 -4.50 -6.31 -32.29
C GLU A 100 -4.89 -4.83 -32.17
N VAL A 101 -4.02 -4.04 -31.54
CA VAL A 101 -4.15 -2.60 -31.40
C VAL A 101 -3.72 -1.93 -32.69
N SER A 102 -4.50 -0.97 -33.16
CA SER A 102 -4.21 -0.21 -34.37
C SER A 102 -4.15 1.28 -34.07
N ASP A 103 -3.12 1.95 -34.57
CA ASP A 103 -3.08 3.42 -34.60
C ASP A 103 -4.02 3.93 -35.67
N LEU A 104 -4.96 4.79 -35.30
CA LEU A 104 -5.97 5.32 -36.22
C LEU A 104 -5.63 6.71 -36.74
N ALA A 105 -5.26 7.61 -35.87
CA ALA A 105 -4.93 8.99 -36.20
C ALA A 105 -3.85 9.52 -35.24
N SER A 106 -2.97 10.34 -35.84
CA SER A 106 -2.09 11.22 -35.05
C SER A 106 -2.54 12.65 -35.28
N PHE A 107 -2.65 13.42 -34.22
CA PHE A 107 -3.01 14.82 -34.30
C PHE A 107 -1.80 15.63 -34.77
N GLU A 108 -2.01 16.70 -35.53
CA GLU A 108 -0.89 17.59 -35.89
C GLU A 108 -0.32 18.22 -34.63
N ALA A 109 1.01 18.11 -34.45
CA ALA A 109 1.66 18.78 -33.34
C ALA A 109 1.39 20.30 -33.45
N ALA A 110 0.94 20.90 -32.35
CA ALA A 110 0.74 22.33 -32.30
C ALA A 110 2.06 23.06 -32.65
N PRO A 111 2.05 24.17 -33.42
CA PRO A 111 3.24 24.89 -33.81
C PRO A 111 3.99 25.36 -32.57
N THR A 112 5.17 24.79 -32.32
CA THR A 112 5.98 25.01 -31.12
C THR A 112 6.84 26.26 -31.28
N PRO A 113 6.72 27.28 -30.45
CA PRO A 113 7.66 28.39 -30.40
C PRO A 113 9.09 27.89 -30.13
N LYS A 114 10.07 28.52 -30.76
CA LYS A 114 11.47 28.11 -30.60
C LYS A 114 11.92 28.21 -29.14
N GLY A 115 12.30 27.09 -28.55
CA GLY A 115 12.73 26.99 -27.14
C GLY A 115 11.60 26.58 -26.15
N ALA A 116 10.37 26.41 -26.63
CA ALA A 116 9.28 25.91 -25.79
C ALA A 116 9.26 24.37 -25.77
N SER A 117 8.83 23.78 -24.66
CA SER A 117 8.37 22.41 -24.59
C SER A 117 6.86 22.36 -24.88
N VAL A 118 6.40 21.33 -25.56
CA VAL A 118 4.99 21.07 -25.83
C VAL A 118 4.67 19.67 -25.34
N SER A 119 3.70 19.56 -24.43
CA SER A 119 3.09 18.28 -24.08
C SER A 119 1.64 18.27 -24.57
N GLY A 120 1.31 17.33 -25.47
CA GLY A 120 -0.05 17.11 -25.95
C GLY A 120 -0.58 15.77 -25.46
N GLY A 121 -1.87 15.74 -25.14
CA GLY A 121 -2.59 14.54 -24.71
C GLY A 121 -4.09 14.68 -25.00
N ILE A 122 -4.85 13.63 -24.75
CA ILE A 122 -6.31 13.66 -24.72
C ILE A 122 -6.75 13.78 -23.26
N SER A 123 -7.61 14.77 -22.97
CA SER A 123 -8.12 15.00 -21.61
C SER A 123 -9.28 14.09 -21.27
N CYS A 124 -10.17 13.85 -22.23
CA CYS A 124 -11.34 13.00 -22.05
C CYS A 124 -11.89 12.50 -23.38
N MET A 125 -12.64 11.41 -23.35
CA MET A 125 -13.36 10.83 -24.49
C MET A 125 -14.75 10.36 -24.05
N CYS A 126 -15.74 10.44 -24.93
CA CYS A 126 -17.07 9.87 -24.70
C CYS A 126 -17.70 9.33 -25.97
N ALA A 127 -18.48 8.25 -25.84
CA ALA A 127 -19.28 7.71 -26.94
C ALA A 127 -20.45 8.61 -27.27
N LEU A 128 -20.80 8.68 -28.58
CA LEU A 128 -21.95 9.42 -29.09
C LEU A 128 -23.11 8.45 -29.45
N PRO A 129 -24.36 8.90 -29.37
CA PRO A 129 -25.52 8.03 -29.59
C PRO A 129 -25.64 7.51 -31.03
N ASP A 130 -24.93 8.07 -31.96
CA ASP A 130 -24.90 7.63 -33.39
C ASP A 130 -23.79 6.59 -33.66
N GLY A 131 -23.16 6.05 -32.62
CA GLY A 131 -22.09 5.07 -32.69
C GLY A 131 -20.70 5.68 -32.92
N GLY A 132 -20.57 7.00 -33.01
CA GLY A 132 -19.30 7.70 -33.03
C GLY A 132 -18.80 8.02 -31.63
N PHE A 133 -17.78 8.86 -31.53
CA PHE A 133 -17.24 9.33 -30.26
C PHE A 133 -16.67 10.75 -30.37
N ALA A 134 -16.50 11.41 -29.24
CA ALA A 134 -15.84 12.69 -29.10
C ALA A 134 -14.59 12.57 -28.25
N ALA A 135 -13.55 13.35 -28.55
CA ALA A 135 -12.31 13.44 -27.81
C ALA A 135 -11.88 14.90 -27.69
N VAL A 136 -11.41 15.30 -26.51
CA VAL A 136 -10.84 16.63 -26.25
C VAL A 136 -9.34 16.53 -26.18
N GLU A 137 -8.66 17.08 -27.19
CA GLU A 137 -7.21 17.24 -27.22
C GLU A 137 -6.82 18.44 -26.36
N ARG A 138 -5.80 18.26 -25.53
CA ARG A 138 -5.15 19.31 -24.74
C ARG A 138 -3.71 19.45 -25.18
N ALA A 139 -3.25 20.67 -25.48
CA ALA A 139 -1.86 20.96 -25.68
C ALA A 139 -1.39 22.03 -24.67
N PHE A 140 -0.35 21.69 -23.94
CA PHE A 140 0.27 22.56 -22.95
C PHE A 140 1.62 23.05 -23.46
N PHE A 141 1.81 24.37 -23.47
CA PHE A 141 3.03 25.04 -23.90
C PHE A 141 3.72 25.63 -22.69
N SER A 142 5.01 25.38 -22.53
CA SER A 142 5.83 25.93 -21.47
C SER A 142 7.10 26.56 -22.07
N MET A 143 7.30 27.86 -21.85
CA MET A 143 8.52 28.57 -22.22
C MET A 143 9.32 28.91 -20.99
N PRO A 144 10.64 28.59 -20.92
CA PRO A 144 11.50 29.11 -19.87
C PRO A 144 11.64 30.62 -20.05
N GLU A 145 11.34 31.41 -19.02
CA GLU A 145 11.75 32.85 -19.03
C GLU A 145 13.27 32.97 -19.15
N PRO A 146 13.76 33.96 -19.89
CA PRO A 146 15.20 34.27 -19.90
C PRO A 146 15.63 34.62 -18.48
N MET A 147 16.39 33.73 -17.83
CA MET A 147 16.96 34.00 -16.51
C MET A 147 17.90 35.21 -16.59
N GLU A 148 17.52 36.35 -16.03
CA GLU A 148 18.51 37.34 -15.58
C GLU A 148 19.35 36.71 -14.44
N GLU A 149 20.64 36.64 -14.62
CA GLU A 149 21.58 36.09 -13.63
C GLU A 149 21.50 36.89 -12.30
N THR A 150 20.53 36.57 -11.46
CA THR A 150 20.49 37.02 -10.05
C THR A 150 20.79 35.82 -9.15
N SER A 151 22.01 35.81 -8.63
CA SER A 151 22.44 34.87 -7.60
C SER A 151 21.58 35.03 -6.35
N GLY A 152 20.60 34.10 -6.12
CA GLY A 152 19.81 34.08 -4.90
C GLY A 152 18.34 33.68 -5.04
N ALA A 153 17.91 33.15 -6.19
CA ALA A 153 16.51 32.69 -6.37
C ALA A 153 16.21 31.44 -5.55
N THR A 154 15.07 31.45 -4.83
CA THR A 154 14.54 30.27 -4.10
C THR A 154 13.74 29.37 -5.04
N SER A 155 13.47 28.14 -4.63
CA SER A 155 12.67 27.19 -5.43
C SER A 155 11.24 27.69 -5.74
N SER A 156 10.69 28.62 -4.96
CA SER A 156 9.42 29.30 -5.24
C SER A 156 9.55 30.37 -6.32
N ASP A 157 10.73 30.98 -6.47
CA ASP A 157 10.99 31.97 -7.51
C ASP A 157 11.21 31.31 -8.89
N LEU A 158 11.66 30.03 -8.89
CA LEU A 158 11.79 29.22 -10.11
C LEU A 158 10.42 28.79 -10.68
N ALA A 159 9.40 28.64 -9.83
CA ALA A 159 8.03 28.31 -10.27
C ALA A 159 7.26 29.51 -10.87
N ALA A 160 7.69 30.73 -10.58
CA ALA A 160 7.05 31.97 -11.07
C ALA A 160 7.55 32.44 -12.45
N GLY A 161 8.55 31.77 -13.04
CA GLY A 161 9.25 32.18 -14.24
C GLY A 161 8.88 31.41 -15.52
N PHE A 162 7.68 30.81 -15.63
CA PHE A 162 7.24 30.13 -16.85
C PHE A 162 5.98 30.80 -17.39
N GLU A 163 6.03 31.33 -18.63
CA GLU A 163 4.81 31.62 -19.37
C GLU A 163 4.24 30.28 -19.90
N SER A 164 3.06 29.91 -19.43
CA SER A 164 2.33 28.74 -19.92
C SER A 164 1.07 29.15 -20.69
N ALA A 165 0.82 28.50 -21.80
CA ALA A 165 -0.41 28.62 -22.57
C ALA A 165 -0.99 27.22 -22.78
N GLU A 166 -2.30 27.15 -22.81
CA GLU A 166 -3.04 25.89 -22.98
C GLU A 166 -4.06 26.05 -24.11
N SER A 167 -4.21 25.03 -24.94
CA SER A 167 -5.26 24.97 -25.97
C SER A 167 -6.06 23.69 -25.85
N HIS A 168 -7.36 23.77 -26.16
CA HIS A 168 -8.31 22.66 -26.14
C HIS A 168 -9.04 22.55 -27.47
N ILE A 169 -8.95 21.37 -28.09
CA ILE A 169 -9.56 21.10 -29.40
C ILE A 169 -10.49 19.89 -29.25
N LEU A 170 -11.75 20.09 -29.58
CA LEU A 170 -12.74 19.02 -29.66
C LEU A 170 -12.68 18.36 -31.04
N HIS A 171 -12.44 17.05 -31.04
CA HIS A 171 -12.52 16.19 -32.21
C HIS A 171 -13.78 15.33 -32.13
N ILE A 172 -14.54 15.22 -33.23
CA ILE A 172 -15.72 14.38 -33.32
C ILE A 172 -15.47 13.36 -34.41
N PHE A 173 -15.59 12.08 -34.08
CA PHE A 173 -15.35 10.95 -34.99
C PHE A 173 -16.63 10.16 -35.26
N ASP A 174 -16.67 9.44 -36.38
CA ASP A 174 -17.69 8.42 -36.62
C ASP A 174 -17.32 7.06 -36.01
N ALA A 175 -18.19 6.06 -36.22
CA ALA A 175 -17.99 4.71 -35.69
C ALA A 175 -16.76 3.98 -36.29
N ALA A 176 -16.22 4.47 -37.40
CA ALA A 176 -15.00 3.94 -38.02
C ALA A 176 -13.72 4.66 -37.54
N GLY A 177 -13.86 5.72 -36.73
CA GLY A 177 -12.75 6.56 -36.29
C GLY A 177 -12.36 7.63 -37.28
N GLU A 178 -13.19 7.89 -38.31
CA GLU A 178 -12.96 8.97 -39.28
C GLU A 178 -13.43 10.31 -38.71
N SER A 179 -12.61 11.36 -38.87
CA SER A 179 -12.91 12.69 -38.33
C SER A 179 -14.10 13.34 -39.05
N ARG A 180 -15.13 13.71 -38.27
CA ARG A 180 -16.32 14.44 -38.77
C ARG A 180 -16.23 15.94 -38.55
N ALA A 181 -15.65 16.35 -37.40
CA ALA A 181 -15.49 17.75 -37.06
C ALA A 181 -14.30 17.96 -36.12
N VAL A 182 -13.68 19.13 -36.26
CA VAL A 182 -12.61 19.62 -35.39
C VAL A 182 -12.96 21.04 -34.98
N LYS A 183 -12.97 21.34 -33.68
CA LYS A 183 -13.36 22.64 -33.13
C LYS A 183 -12.38 23.10 -32.04
N ASP A 184 -11.83 24.28 -32.20
CA ASP A 184 -11.14 24.96 -31.12
C ASP A 184 -12.18 25.48 -30.12
N ILE A 185 -12.08 24.99 -28.87
CA ILE A 185 -12.99 25.34 -27.77
C ILE A 185 -12.27 26.13 -26.68
N THR A 186 -11.02 26.50 -26.87
CA THR A 186 -10.16 27.19 -25.87
C THR A 186 -10.82 28.48 -25.38
N GLU A 187 -11.35 29.33 -26.27
CA GLU A 187 -12.03 30.57 -25.85
C GLU A 187 -13.33 30.30 -25.07
N LEU A 188 -14.04 29.19 -25.38
CA LEU A 188 -15.27 28.82 -24.70
C LEU A 188 -15.03 28.41 -23.27
N LEU A 189 -13.86 27.88 -22.95
CA LEU A 189 -13.45 27.45 -21.62
C LEU A 189 -13.06 28.63 -20.71
N GLY A 190 -12.68 29.79 -21.30
CA GLY A 190 -12.38 30.99 -20.52
C GLY A 190 -11.17 30.86 -19.58
N GLY A 191 -10.22 30.01 -19.93
CA GLY A 191 -9.00 29.73 -19.15
C GLY A 191 -9.12 28.53 -18.18
N GLU A 192 -10.24 27.81 -18.22
CA GLU A 192 -10.40 26.54 -17.48
C GLU A 192 -9.97 25.35 -18.36
N GLY A 193 -9.52 24.25 -17.73
CA GLY A 193 -9.27 22.97 -18.38
C GLY A 193 -10.55 22.13 -18.55
N VAL A 194 -10.44 21.00 -19.23
CA VAL A 194 -11.51 20.00 -19.34
C VAL A 194 -11.09 18.74 -18.61
N GLU A 195 -11.92 18.27 -17.67
CA GLU A 195 -11.64 17.10 -16.81
C GLU A 195 -12.41 15.85 -17.25
N ALA A 196 -13.64 16.00 -17.72
CA ALA A 196 -14.47 14.88 -18.17
C ALA A 196 -15.41 15.30 -19.31
N CYS A 197 -15.91 14.32 -20.06
CA CYS A 197 -16.95 14.54 -21.04
C CYS A 197 -17.96 13.39 -21.06
N ALA A 198 -19.22 13.72 -21.39
CA ALA A 198 -20.30 12.76 -21.60
C ALA A 198 -21.23 13.26 -22.70
N ALA A 199 -22.02 12.35 -23.30
CA ALA A 199 -23.01 12.73 -24.29
C ALA A 199 -24.39 12.16 -23.94
N ASP A 200 -25.46 12.94 -24.17
CA ASP A 200 -26.83 12.49 -23.98
C ASP A 200 -27.38 11.74 -25.20
N ALA A 201 -28.56 11.17 -25.08
CA ALA A 201 -29.22 10.47 -26.20
C ALA A 201 -29.60 11.39 -27.35
N ALA A 202 -29.73 12.71 -27.15
CA ALA A 202 -29.96 13.69 -28.17
C ALA A 202 -28.69 14.09 -28.92
N GLY A 203 -27.50 13.73 -28.41
CA GLY A 203 -26.17 13.97 -28.97
C GLY A 203 -25.59 15.33 -28.57
N TYR A 204 -26.08 15.96 -27.51
CA TYR A 204 -25.37 17.06 -26.87
C TYR A 204 -24.14 16.52 -26.15
N ILE A 205 -23.02 17.24 -26.26
CA ILE A 205 -21.76 16.91 -25.62
C ILE A 205 -21.58 17.82 -24.40
N TYR A 206 -21.40 17.24 -23.24
CA TYR A 206 -21.18 17.93 -21.98
C TYR A 206 -19.72 17.81 -21.60
N LEU A 207 -19.08 18.92 -21.28
CA LEU A 207 -17.70 18.97 -20.80
C LEU A 207 -17.70 19.48 -19.37
N LEU A 208 -17.08 18.75 -18.46
CA LEU A 208 -16.80 19.20 -17.10
C LEU A 208 -15.55 20.07 -17.13
N THR A 209 -15.64 21.29 -16.64
CA THR A 209 -14.50 22.20 -16.56
C THR A 209 -13.79 22.09 -15.21
N SER A 210 -12.50 22.42 -15.16
CA SER A 210 -11.69 22.40 -13.93
C SER A 210 -12.22 23.36 -12.82
N GLY A 211 -13.09 24.31 -13.18
CA GLY A 211 -13.85 25.12 -12.24
C GLY A 211 -15.10 24.43 -11.66
N GLY A 212 -15.33 23.14 -11.96
CA GLY A 212 -16.49 22.39 -11.49
C GLY A 212 -17.81 22.81 -12.14
N GLY A 213 -17.77 23.42 -13.33
CA GLY A 213 -18.93 23.79 -14.15
C GLY A 213 -19.10 22.87 -15.35
N ALA A 214 -20.24 22.98 -16.06
CA ALA A 214 -20.53 22.26 -17.27
C ALA A 214 -20.59 23.20 -18.48
N LEU A 215 -19.92 22.85 -19.58
CA LEU A 215 -20.05 23.45 -20.91
C LEU A 215 -20.80 22.48 -21.81
N VAL A 216 -21.88 22.91 -22.45
CA VAL A 216 -22.69 22.08 -23.31
C VAL A 216 -22.52 22.52 -24.76
N LEU A 217 -22.24 21.53 -25.62
CA LEU A 217 -22.04 21.70 -27.06
C LEU A 217 -23.07 20.87 -27.85
N ASP A 218 -23.42 21.30 -29.05
CA ASP A 218 -24.26 20.50 -29.95
C ASP A 218 -23.49 19.37 -30.64
N ARG A 219 -24.17 18.52 -31.42
CA ARG A 219 -23.58 17.39 -32.16
C ARG A 219 -22.42 17.74 -33.09
N GLY A 220 -22.29 18.99 -33.48
CA GLY A 220 -21.23 19.50 -34.36
C GLY A 220 -20.14 20.26 -33.59
N GLY A 221 -20.19 20.28 -32.26
CA GLY A 221 -19.27 21.02 -31.38
C GLY A 221 -19.59 22.52 -31.29
N GLY A 222 -20.80 22.95 -31.68
CA GLY A 222 -21.26 24.32 -31.52
C GLY A 222 -21.68 24.62 -30.10
N PHE A 223 -21.37 25.83 -29.59
CA PHE A 223 -21.75 26.26 -28.25
C PHE A 223 -23.26 26.29 -28.07
N VAL A 224 -23.76 25.70 -26.97
CA VAL A 224 -25.17 25.72 -26.58
C VAL A 224 -25.37 26.51 -25.29
N SER A 225 -24.69 26.09 -24.24
CA SER A 225 -24.84 26.72 -22.93
C SER A 225 -23.63 26.44 -22.01
N ARG A 226 -23.55 27.20 -20.93
CA ARG A 226 -22.54 26.98 -19.88
C ARG A 226 -23.17 27.23 -18.51
N SER A 227 -22.89 26.38 -17.53
CA SER A 227 -23.31 26.63 -16.14
C SER A 227 -22.58 27.87 -15.59
N ALA A 228 -23.21 28.52 -14.61
CA ALA A 228 -22.50 29.52 -13.83
C ALA A 228 -21.27 28.88 -13.17
N GLY A 229 -20.13 29.55 -13.20
CA GLY A 229 -18.90 29.05 -12.57
C GLY A 229 -19.12 28.67 -11.11
N ASP A 230 -18.38 27.71 -10.60
CA ASP A 230 -18.45 27.23 -9.22
C ASP A 230 -19.72 26.42 -8.87
N SER A 231 -20.14 25.52 -9.77
CA SER A 231 -21.25 24.60 -9.50
C SER A 231 -20.80 23.44 -8.58
N GLY A 232 -19.49 23.22 -8.42
CA GLY A 232 -18.91 22.20 -7.54
C GLY A 232 -19.09 20.77 -8.03
N PHE A 233 -19.32 20.57 -9.34
CA PHE A 233 -19.43 19.23 -9.91
C PHE A 233 -18.09 18.52 -9.91
N SER A 234 -18.10 17.22 -9.54
CA SER A 234 -16.92 16.36 -9.46
C SER A 234 -16.80 15.37 -10.64
N GLY A 235 -17.86 15.20 -11.44
CA GLY A 235 -17.87 14.28 -12.56
C GLY A 235 -19.12 14.42 -13.42
N LEU A 236 -19.16 13.66 -14.52
CA LEU A 236 -20.31 13.53 -15.39
C LEU A 236 -20.59 12.05 -15.68
N VAL A 237 -21.85 11.65 -15.62
CA VAL A 237 -22.28 10.29 -15.99
C VAL A 237 -23.55 10.35 -16.84
N ARG A 238 -23.65 9.47 -17.82
CA ARG A 238 -24.91 9.31 -18.56
C ARG A 238 -25.83 8.37 -17.75
N LEU A 239 -27.04 8.84 -17.45
CA LEU A 239 -28.10 8.04 -16.83
C LEU A 239 -29.30 7.98 -17.80
N GLY A 240 -29.48 6.83 -18.43
CA GLY A 240 -30.49 6.66 -19.48
C GLY A 240 -30.30 7.61 -20.66
N GLU A 241 -31.26 8.52 -20.89
CA GLU A 241 -31.22 9.49 -21.99
C GLU A 241 -30.50 10.80 -21.66
N LYS A 242 -30.21 11.06 -20.36
CA LYS A 242 -29.66 12.32 -19.85
C LYS A 242 -28.21 12.19 -19.42
N VAL A 243 -27.53 13.33 -19.29
CA VAL A 243 -26.27 13.45 -18.57
C VAL A 243 -26.54 14.08 -17.21
N CYS A 244 -26.02 13.45 -16.17
CA CYS A 244 -26.04 13.94 -14.80
C CYS A 244 -24.64 14.43 -14.39
N ALA A 245 -24.61 15.55 -13.66
CA ALA A 245 -23.44 15.97 -12.91
C ALA A 245 -23.39 15.22 -11.58
N LEU A 246 -22.19 14.89 -11.15
CA LEU A 246 -21.91 14.31 -9.85
C LEU A 246 -21.61 15.42 -8.84
N LEU A 247 -22.25 15.39 -7.68
CA LEU A 247 -22.01 16.32 -6.60
C LEU A 247 -21.74 15.54 -5.30
N ASN A 248 -20.52 15.66 -4.78
CA ASN A 248 -20.14 15.05 -3.52
C ASN A 248 -20.83 15.76 -2.35
N THR A 249 -21.54 15.02 -1.52
CA THR A 249 -22.23 15.47 -0.31
C THR A 249 -21.75 14.70 0.92
N GLN A 250 -22.22 15.07 2.10
CA GLN A 250 -21.93 14.30 3.32
C GLN A 250 -22.67 12.94 3.37
N GLU A 251 -23.74 12.80 2.59
CA GLU A 251 -24.60 11.60 2.57
C GLU A 251 -24.19 10.64 1.45
N GLY A 252 -23.41 11.10 0.48
CA GLY A 252 -22.96 10.33 -0.69
C GLY A 252 -22.75 11.19 -1.92
N VAL A 253 -22.86 10.58 -3.11
CA VAL A 253 -22.69 11.26 -4.41
C VAL A 253 -24.06 11.46 -5.06
N SER A 254 -24.52 12.72 -5.13
CA SER A 254 -25.79 13.08 -5.75
C SER A 254 -25.65 13.18 -7.28
N LEU A 255 -26.54 12.53 -8.02
CA LEU A 255 -26.66 12.60 -9.47
C LEU A 255 -27.70 13.66 -9.86
N LEU A 256 -27.26 14.75 -10.49
CA LEU A 256 -28.08 15.90 -10.85
C LEU A 256 -28.18 16.01 -12.38
N PRO A 257 -29.35 15.76 -13.01
CA PRO A 257 -29.49 15.88 -14.47
C PRO A 257 -29.24 17.32 -14.94
N ILE A 258 -28.47 17.48 -16.02
CA ILE A 258 -28.14 18.79 -16.59
C ILE A 258 -29.10 19.11 -17.72
N ASP A 259 -29.76 20.26 -17.66
CA ASP A 259 -30.52 20.81 -18.80
C ASP A 259 -29.56 21.29 -19.89
N PRO A 260 -29.62 20.75 -21.13
CA PRO A 260 -28.68 21.15 -22.19
C PRO A 260 -28.81 22.62 -22.58
N VAL A 261 -29.99 23.22 -22.48
CA VAL A 261 -30.23 24.60 -22.89
C VAL A 261 -29.76 25.64 -21.88
N GLY A 262 -29.87 25.31 -20.58
CA GLY A 262 -29.48 26.22 -19.50
C GLY A 262 -28.19 25.87 -18.82
N ALA A 263 -27.62 24.71 -19.10
CA ALA A 263 -26.51 24.05 -18.35
C ALA A 263 -26.77 24.03 -16.82
N ALA A 264 -28.04 24.08 -16.41
CA ALA A 264 -28.45 24.11 -15.02
C ALA A 264 -28.71 22.70 -14.52
N ALA A 265 -28.19 22.39 -13.32
CA ALA A 265 -28.49 21.14 -12.65
C ALA A 265 -29.95 21.10 -12.18
N GLY A 266 -30.61 19.99 -12.42
CA GLY A 266 -31.96 19.69 -11.96
C GLY A 266 -31.99 19.28 -10.50
N LYS A 267 -33.09 18.66 -10.09
CA LYS A 267 -33.19 18.02 -8.78
C LYS A 267 -32.42 16.69 -8.79
N GLU A 268 -31.95 16.28 -7.64
CA GLU A 268 -31.36 14.97 -7.44
C GLU A 268 -32.27 13.88 -8.00
N GLU A 269 -31.70 13.05 -8.87
CA GLU A 269 -32.39 11.91 -9.49
C GLU A 269 -32.02 10.61 -8.80
N PHE A 270 -30.80 10.52 -8.28
CA PHE A 270 -30.30 9.40 -7.52
C PHE A 270 -29.19 9.83 -6.56
N LEU A 271 -29.09 9.16 -5.39
CA LEU A 271 -28.03 9.33 -4.41
C LEU A 271 -27.26 8.01 -4.26
N LEU A 272 -26.00 8.01 -4.68
CA LEU A 272 -25.09 6.89 -4.44
C LEU A 272 -24.55 6.92 -2.99
N PRO A 273 -24.25 5.76 -2.38
CA PRO A 273 -23.63 5.71 -1.07
C PRO A 273 -22.27 6.41 -1.03
N ALA A 274 -21.85 6.84 0.15
CA ALA A 274 -20.57 7.53 0.33
C ALA A 274 -19.33 6.67 -0.02
N SER A 275 -19.48 5.35 -0.03
CA SER A 275 -18.45 4.41 -0.49
C SER A 275 -18.36 4.28 -2.01
N ALA A 276 -19.35 4.81 -2.75
CA ALA A 276 -19.31 4.74 -4.21
C ALA A 276 -18.18 5.59 -4.75
N GLN A 277 -17.37 4.96 -5.58
CA GLN A 277 -16.37 5.63 -6.39
C GLN A 277 -17.01 6.13 -7.70
N GLU A 278 -16.28 6.13 -8.79
CA GLU A 278 -16.75 6.64 -10.07
C GLU A 278 -17.93 5.82 -10.63
N PRO A 279 -19.10 6.43 -10.96
CA PRO A 279 -20.21 5.74 -11.57
C PRO A 279 -20.07 5.67 -13.10
N TYR A 280 -20.54 4.56 -13.68
CA TYR A 280 -20.48 4.27 -15.10
C TYR A 280 -21.88 4.00 -15.66
N PRO A 281 -22.15 4.39 -16.92
CA PRO A 281 -23.42 4.08 -17.56
C PRO A 281 -23.51 2.58 -17.89
N GLY A 282 -24.65 1.96 -17.61
CA GLY A 282 -24.93 0.58 -18.00
C GLY A 282 -25.84 0.49 -19.24
N THR A 283 -26.03 -0.70 -19.75
CA THR A 283 -26.98 -1.07 -20.81
C THR A 283 -28.12 -1.92 -20.26
N GLU A 284 -27.82 -2.96 -19.50
CA GLU A 284 -28.81 -3.77 -18.73
C GLU A 284 -29.10 -3.11 -17.39
N HIS A 285 -28.10 -2.48 -16.75
CA HIS A 285 -28.26 -1.69 -15.56
C HIS A 285 -28.45 -0.22 -15.91
N ALA A 286 -29.21 0.49 -15.12
CA ALA A 286 -29.33 1.96 -15.26
C ALA A 286 -27.99 2.64 -14.93
N LEU A 287 -27.25 2.08 -13.98
CA LEU A 287 -25.97 2.60 -13.50
C LEU A 287 -25.12 1.46 -12.93
N LEU A 288 -23.82 1.58 -13.09
CA LEU A 288 -22.79 0.76 -12.45
C LEU A 288 -21.90 1.64 -11.60
N TRP A 289 -21.31 1.12 -10.52
CA TRP A 289 -20.26 1.81 -9.78
C TRP A 289 -19.38 0.84 -9.01
N SER A 290 -18.19 1.30 -8.66
CA SER A 290 -17.26 0.60 -7.77
C SER A 290 -17.42 1.10 -6.33
N ASP A 291 -17.23 0.23 -5.34
CA ASP A 291 -16.98 0.60 -3.94
C ASP A 291 -15.51 0.35 -3.53
N GLY A 292 -14.64 0.09 -4.51
CA GLY A 292 -13.22 -0.27 -4.34
C GLY A 292 -12.99 -1.77 -4.34
N GLU A 293 -13.91 -2.57 -3.82
CA GLU A 293 -13.81 -4.04 -3.78
C GLU A 293 -14.75 -4.74 -4.77
N ARG A 294 -15.91 -4.15 -5.01
CA ARG A 294 -16.99 -4.76 -5.80
C ARG A 294 -17.45 -3.86 -6.91
N LEU A 295 -17.91 -4.47 -7.99
CA LEU A 295 -18.74 -3.81 -8.99
C LEU A 295 -20.21 -4.03 -8.63
N LEU A 296 -20.93 -2.93 -8.47
CA LEU A 296 -22.34 -2.90 -8.13
C LEU A 296 -23.14 -2.39 -9.32
N GLY A 297 -24.35 -2.92 -9.52
CA GLY A 297 -25.25 -2.54 -10.58
C GLY A 297 -26.63 -2.17 -10.04
N LEU A 298 -27.23 -1.10 -10.56
CA LEU A 298 -28.61 -0.73 -10.28
C LEU A 298 -29.48 -1.09 -11.47
N ALA A 299 -30.37 -2.05 -11.29
CA ALA A 299 -31.33 -2.42 -12.34
C ALA A 299 -32.36 -1.30 -12.58
N PRO A 300 -32.86 -1.12 -13.81
CA PRO A 300 -33.82 -0.06 -14.11
C PRO A 300 -35.10 -0.16 -13.28
N GLY A 301 -35.35 0.85 -12.44
CA GLY A 301 -36.54 0.94 -11.58
C GLY A 301 -36.43 0.29 -10.21
N GLU A 302 -35.28 -0.30 -9.89
CA GLU A 302 -34.97 -0.82 -8.56
C GLU A 302 -34.31 0.30 -7.71
N GLU A 303 -34.43 0.19 -6.39
CA GLU A 303 -33.81 1.12 -5.41
C GLU A 303 -32.59 0.51 -4.76
N GLU A 304 -32.46 -0.82 -4.73
CA GLU A 304 -31.34 -1.53 -4.14
C GLU A 304 -30.40 -2.06 -5.24
N PRO A 305 -29.08 -1.86 -5.11
CA PRO A 305 -28.11 -2.39 -6.06
C PRO A 305 -27.93 -3.89 -5.90
N GLU A 306 -27.58 -4.57 -6.97
CA GLU A 306 -27.08 -5.94 -6.95
C GLU A 306 -25.55 -5.95 -7.03
N GLU A 307 -24.94 -6.92 -6.34
CA GLU A 307 -23.52 -7.21 -6.43
C GLU A 307 -23.26 -8.03 -7.68
N LEU A 308 -22.46 -7.50 -8.60
CA LEU A 308 -22.14 -8.18 -9.85
C LEU A 308 -20.91 -9.07 -9.71
N LEU A 309 -19.84 -8.56 -9.11
CA LEU A 309 -18.62 -9.32 -8.86
C LEU A 309 -17.74 -8.63 -7.82
N TYR A 310 -16.81 -9.39 -7.22
CA TYR A 310 -15.62 -8.88 -6.54
C TYR A 310 -14.49 -8.71 -7.56
N PHE A 311 -13.85 -7.55 -7.57
CA PHE A 311 -12.75 -7.29 -8.51
C PHE A 311 -11.58 -8.26 -8.31
N SER A 312 -11.30 -8.66 -7.08
CA SER A 312 -10.26 -9.65 -6.80
C SER A 312 -10.49 -10.99 -7.49
N ASP A 313 -11.75 -11.45 -7.64
CA ASP A 313 -12.10 -12.68 -8.35
C ASP A 313 -11.72 -12.63 -9.83
N ALA A 314 -11.78 -11.43 -10.42
CA ALA A 314 -11.36 -11.16 -11.79
C ALA A 314 -9.87 -10.80 -11.90
N GLY A 315 -9.13 -10.78 -10.78
CA GLY A 315 -7.75 -10.33 -10.74
C GLY A 315 -7.58 -8.84 -11.00
N LEU A 316 -8.58 -8.03 -10.67
CA LEU A 316 -8.59 -6.59 -10.82
C LEU A 316 -8.42 -5.89 -9.48
N ASP A 317 -7.80 -4.71 -9.52
CA ASP A 317 -7.77 -3.76 -8.42
C ASP A 317 -8.84 -2.70 -8.69
N GLY A 318 -9.85 -2.63 -7.82
CA GLY A 318 -10.96 -1.69 -7.99
C GLY A 318 -10.53 -0.23 -7.93
N ASP A 319 -9.45 0.09 -7.21
CA ASP A 319 -8.90 1.45 -7.11
C ASP A 319 -8.10 1.85 -8.37
N MET A 320 -7.76 0.89 -9.22
CA MET A 320 -7.00 1.11 -10.46
C MET A 320 -7.86 1.06 -11.72
N LEU A 321 -9.19 1.08 -11.57
CA LEU A 321 -10.09 1.14 -12.71
C LEU A 321 -9.97 2.49 -13.44
N ALA A 322 -9.80 2.42 -14.75
CA ALA A 322 -9.76 3.59 -15.63
C ALA A 322 -11.10 3.85 -16.31
N ALA A 323 -11.85 2.80 -16.63
CA ALA A 323 -13.19 2.88 -17.19
C ALA A 323 -13.92 1.53 -17.09
N VAL A 324 -15.25 1.57 -17.06
CA VAL A 324 -16.11 0.39 -17.13
C VAL A 324 -17.19 0.61 -18.19
N PHE A 325 -17.40 -0.37 -19.05
CA PHE A 325 -18.45 -0.36 -20.06
C PHE A 325 -19.26 -1.65 -19.96
N GLN A 326 -20.59 -1.55 -20.06
CA GLN A 326 -21.46 -2.73 -20.17
C GLN A 326 -21.94 -2.86 -21.61
N GLU A 327 -21.73 -4.04 -22.22
CA GLU A 327 -22.18 -4.35 -23.56
C GLU A 327 -23.66 -4.81 -23.59
N GLU A 328 -24.28 -4.77 -24.78
CA GLU A 328 -25.58 -5.42 -24.97
C GLU A 328 -25.42 -6.94 -24.74
N GLY A 329 -26.20 -7.51 -23.83
CA GLY A 329 -26.07 -8.92 -23.42
C GLY A 329 -25.46 -9.09 -22.02
N GLY A 330 -24.99 -8.00 -21.40
CA GLY A 330 -24.58 -7.93 -20.01
C GLY A 330 -23.09 -8.19 -19.76
N ASP A 331 -22.29 -8.47 -20.77
CA ASP A 331 -20.84 -8.54 -20.66
C ASP A 331 -20.29 -7.17 -20.21
N ILE A 332 -19.22 -7.18 -19.42
CA ILE A 332 -18.61 -5.96 -18.88
C ILE A 332 -17.16 -5.86 -19.32
N LEU A 333 -16.75 -4.70 -19.76
CA LEU A 333 -15.36 -4.37 -20.08
C LEU A 333 -14.81 -3.46 -19.00
N CYS A 334 -13.78 -3.90 -18.30
CA CYS A 334 -13.04 -3.09 -17.36
C CYS A 334 -11.68 -2.72 -17.94
N LEU A 335 -11.34 -1.44 -17.92
CA LEU A 335 -10.00 -0.95 -18.21
C LEU A 335 -9.33 -0.65 -16.89
N ALA A 336 -8.14 -1.19 -16.69
CA ALA A 336 -7.41 -1.02 -15.43
C ALA A 336 -5.96 -0.62 -15.70
N TRP A 337 -5.43 0.27 -14.87
CA TRP A 337 -4.02 0.62 -14.85
C TRP A 337 -3.25 -0.39 -14.01
N GLU A 338 -2.19 -0.92 -14.59
CA GLU A 338 -1.29 -1.85 -13.95
C GLU A 338 0.14 -1.33 -14.00
N SER A 339 1.04 -1.88 -13.20
CA SER A 339 2.45 -1.47 -13.16
C SER A 339 3.17 -1.64 -14.51
N ASP A 340 2.68 -2.53 -15.36
CA ASP A 340 3.23 -2.86 -16.68
C ASP A 340 2.40 -2.33 -17.85
N GLY A 341 1.37 -1.53 -17.58
CA GLY A 341 0.55 -0.88 -18.60
C GLY A 341 -0.95 -0.88 -18.33
N THR A 342 -1.72 -0.58 -19.35
CA THR A 342 -3.18 -0.60 -19.32
C THR A 342 -3.71 -1.93 -19.80
N TRP A 343 -4.61 -2.53 -19.04
CA TRP A 343 -5.23 -3.82 -19.33
C TRP A 343 -6.71 -3.67 -19.63
N LEU A 344 -7.17 -4.43 -20.62
CA LEU A 344 -8.58 -4.69 -20.89
C LEU A 344 -8.94 -6.03 -20.25
N VAL A 345 -9.92 -6.02 -19.37
CA VAL A 345 -10.51 -7.22 -18.76
C VAL A 345 -11.94 -7.32 -19.20
N ARG A 346 -12.23 -8.29 -20.05
CA ARG A 346 -13.58 -8.65 -20.46
C ARG A 346 -14.15 -9.64 -19.48
N LEU A 347 -15.27 -9.32 -18.90
CA LEU A 347 -16.02 -10.12 -17.94
C LEU A 347 -17.22 -10.71 -18.69
N GLU A 348 -17.11 -11.96 -19.14
CA GLU A 348 -18.17 -12.66 -19.87
C GLU A 348 -19.26 -13.13 -18.92
N LYS A 349 -20.48 -12.67 -19.10
CA LYS A 349 -21.65 -13.07 -18.34
C LYS A 349 -22.04 -14.52 -18.68
N THR A 350 -21.74 -15.44 -17.82
CA THR A 350 -21.86 -16.87 -18.05
C THR A 350 -22.79 -17.52 -17.02
N ALA A 351 -23.62 -18.47 -17.41
CA ALA A 351 -24.42 -19.24 -16.45
C ALA A 351 -23.48 -19.99 -15.48
N ALA A 352 -23.72 -19.92 -14.18
CA ALA A 352 -22.88 -20.54 -13.16
C ALA A 352 -22.64 -22.05 -13.39
N SER A 353 -23.60 -22.73 -14.01
CA SER A 353 -23.47 -24.14 -14.37
C SER A 353 -22.49 -24.41 -15.53
N GLN A 354 -22.09 -23.40 -16.27
CA GLN A 354 -21.18 -23.47 -17.42
C GLN A 354 -19.80 -22.88 -17.10
N ALA A 355 -19.70 -22.08 -16.03
CA ALA A 355 -18.45 -21.46 -15.60
C ALA A 355 -17.43 -22.51 -15.14
N PRO A 356 -16.13 -22.26 -15.29
CA PRO A 356 -15.08 -23.10 -14.73
C PRO A 356 -15.25 -23.24 -13.21
N VAL A 357 -15.22 -24.48 -12.71
CA VAL A 357 -15.28 -24.74 -11.28
C VAL A 357 -13.92 -24.45 -10.67
N LYS A 358 -13.80 -23.36 -9.89
CA LYS A 358 -12.63 -23.03 -9.12
C LYS A 358 -12.81 -23.30 -7.63
N THR A 359 -11.74 -23.71 -6.94
CA THR A 359 -11.73 -23.76 -5.48
C THR A 359 -11.70 -22.34 -4.94
N ARG A 360 -12.78 -21.92 -4.27
CA ARG A 360 -12.85 -20.59 -3.65
C ARG A 360 -12.20 -20.64 -2.27
N LEU A 361 -11.29 -19.72 -2.03
CA LEU A 361 -10.61 -19.50 -0.75
C LEU A 361 -10.91 -18.07 -0.30
N THR A 362 -10.98 -17.84 1.00
CA THR A 362 -11.08 -16.50 1.58
C THR A 362 -9.77 -16.11 2.23
N LEU A 363 -9.25 -14.93 1.90
CA LEU A 363 -8.16 -14.28 2.62
C LEU A 363 -8.70 -13.05 3.33
N ALA A 364 -8.52 -12.98 4.63
CA ALA A 364 -9.00 -11.85 5.41
C ALA A 364 -7.92 -11.25 6.32
N GLY A 365 -8.03 -9.95 6.55
CA GLY A 365 -7.14 -9.17 7.42
C GLY A 365 -7.72 -7.82 7.78
N LEU A 366 -7.00 -7.07 8.60
CA LEU A 366 -7.29 -5.69 8.93
C LEU A 366 -6.22 -4.81 8.30
N ASP A 367 -6.59 -3.96 7.33
CA ASP A 367 -5.66 -3.08 6.60
C ASP A 367 -4.58 -3.90 5.85
N ILE A 368 -5.05 -4.77 4.94
CA ILE A 368 -4.17 -5.69 4.21
C ILE A 368 -3.17 -4.91 3.34
N ASP A 369 -1.89 -5.23 3.49
CA ASP A 369 -0.79 -4.61 2.76
C ASP A 369 -0.96 -4.68 1.24
N TYR A 370 -0.53 -3.62 0.54
CA TYR A 370 -0.62 -3.53 -0.91
C TYR A 370 0.09 -4.68 -1.64
N GLY A 371 1.23 -5.16 -1.13
CA GLY A 371 1.96 -6.28 -1.71
C GLY A 371 1.15 -7.57 -1.69
N ILE A 372 0.48 -7.86 -0.57
CA ILE A 372 -0.40 -9.03 -0.42
C ILE A 372 -1.62 -8.91 -1.34
N ARG A 373 -2.27 -7.73 -1.41
CA ARG A 373 -3.37 -7.47 -2.36
C ARG A 373 -2.94 -7.77 -3.80
N ARG A 374 -1.80 -7.25 -4.21
CA ARG A 374 -1.24 -7.50 -5.55
C ARG A 374 -0.91 -8.97 -5.79
N ALA A 375 -0.40 -9.68 -4.79
CA ALA A 375 -0.15 -11.12 -4.90
C ALA A 375 -1.44 -11.91 -5.12
N VAL A 376 -2.54 -11.55 -4.45
CA VAL A 376 -3.86 -12.15 -4.67
C VAL A 376 -4.34 -11.94 -6.09
N LEU A 377 -4.26 -10.69 -6.60
CA LEU A 377 -4.68 -10.38 -7.96
C LEU A 377 -3.88 -11.19 -9.00
N ASP A 378 -2.56 -11.24 -8.85
CA ASP A 378 -1.69 -12.01 -9.75
C ASP A 378 -1.95 -13.51 -9.68
N PHE A 379 -2.23 -14.03 -8.49
CA PHE A 379 -2.61 -15.43 -8.31
C PHE A 379 -3.93 -15.75 -9.01
N ASN A 380 -4.96 -14.94 -8.79
CA ASN A 380 -6.29 -15.13 -9.38
C ASN A 380 -6.27 -15.05 -10.92
N ARG A 381 -5.32 -14.28 -11.48
CA ARG A 381 -5.08 -14.23 -12.94
C ARG A 381 -4.42 -15.49 -13.49
N ARG A 382 -3.49 -16.07 -12.74
CA ARG A 382 -2.62 -17.16 -13.24
C ARG A 382 -3.15 -18.55 -12.89
N ASP A 383 -3.83 -18.70 -11.75
CA ASP A 383 -4.32 -20.00 -11.29
C ASP A 383 -5.71 -20.31 -11.89
N GLY A 384 -5.75 -21.35 -12.73
CA GLY A 384 -7.00 -21.82 -13.30
C GLY A 384 -7.85 -22.68 -12.36
N GLY A 385 -7.29 -23.15 -11.24
CA GLY A 385 -7.92 -24.10 -10.32
C GLY A 385 -8.51 -23.50 -9.06
N SER A 386 -8.03 -22.31 -8.67
CA SER A 386 -8.41 -21.65 -7.43
C SER A 386 -8.68 -20.16 -7.64
N VAL A 387 -9.42 -19.56 -6.72
CA VAL A 387 -9.63 -18.11 -6.65
C VAL A 387 -9.63 -17.68 -5.19
N ILE A 388 -9.02 -16.56 -4.87
CA ILE A 388 -8.97 -15.99 -3.53
C ILE A 388 -9.86 -14.76 -3.50
N GLU A 389 -10.90 -14.82 -2.68
CA GLU A 389 -11.75 -13.70 -2.31
C GLU A 389 -11.04 -12.92 -1.19
N LEU A 390 -10.71 -11.66 -1.47
CA LEU A 390 -10.06 -10.78 -0.52
C LEU A 390 -11.11 -10.06 0.33
N ARG A 391 -10.96 -10.08 1.65
CA ARG A 391 -11.82 -9.35 2.60
C ARG A 391 -10.96 -8.51 3.52
N ASP A 392 -10.99 -7.20 3.30
CA ASP A 392 -10.31 -6.24 4.15
C ASP A 392 -11.29 -5.54 5.08
N TYR A 393 -11.06 -5.70 6.37
CA TYR A 393 -11.90 -5.11 7.42
C TYR A 393 -11.46 -3.69 7.84
N ALA A 394 -10.56 -3.04 7.10
CA ALA A 394 -10.13 -1.67 7.41
C ALA A 394 -11.31 -0.67 7.50
N GLY A 395 -12.32 -0.85 6.63
CA GLY A 395 -13.53 -0.02 6.60
C GLY A 395 -14.56 -0.36 7.68
N GLU A 396 -14.70 -1.63 8.02
CA GLU A 396 -15.68 -2.14 9.01
C GLU A 396 -15.13 -2.09 10.45
N GLY A 397 -13.83 -2.10 10.58
CA GLY A 397 -13.08 -1.98 11.82
C GLY A 397 -12.76 -3.31 12.50
N GLU A 398 -11.77 -3.25 13.38
CA GLU A 398 -11.23 -4.39 14.12
C GLU A 398 -12.32 -5.16 14.91
N GLU A 399 -13.30 -4.45 15.49
CA GLU A 399 -14.37 -5.09 16.27
C GLU A 399 -15.23 -6.03 15.42
N ALA A 400 -15.52 -5.67 14.16
CA ALA A 400 -16.29 -6.50 13.24
C ALA A 400 -15.51 -7.76 12.88
N PHE A 401 -14.23 -7.63 12.54
CA PHE A 401 -13.36 -8.76 12.23
C PHE A 401 -13.23 -9.73 13.40
N LEU A 402 -12.96 -9.23 14.60
CA LEU A 402 -12.85 -10.03 15.81
C LEU A 402 -14.18 -10.74 16.17
N ALA A 403 -15.31 -10.08 15.92
CA ALA A 403 -16.62 -10.70 16.15
C ALA A 403 -16.90 -11.89 15.21
N GLU A 404 -16.47 -11.81 13.95
CA GLU A 404 -16.58 -12.94 13.02
C GLU A 404 -15.66 -14.10 13.40
N LEU A 405 -14.40 -13.80 13.77
CA LEU A 405 -13.48 -14.82 14.29
C LEU A 405 -14.04 -15.51 15.54
N ALA A 406 -14.62 -14.73 16.46
CA ALA A 406 -15.24 -15.26 17.69
C ALA A 406 -16.50 -16.10 17.39
N ALA A 407 -17.23 -15.80 16.32
CA ALA A 407 -18.36 -16.58 15.85
C ALA A 407 -17.96 -17.90 15.13
N GLY A 408 -16.64 -18.18 15.04
CA GLY A 408 -16.10 -19.37 14.38
C GLY A 408 -16.04 -19.28 12.85
N LYS A 409 -16.22 -18.09 12.28
CA LYS A 409 -16.09 -17.83 10.84
C LYS A 409 -14.64 -17.49 10.52
N LEU A 410 -13.75 -18.48 10.62
CA LEU A 410 -12.34 -18.31 10.25
C LEU A 410 -12.22 -18.32 8.71
N PRO A 411 -11.53 -17.33 8.11
CA PRO A 411 -11.16 -17.39 6.70
C PRO A 411 -10.17 -18.53 6.45
N ASP A 412 -9.99 -18.93 5.19
CA ASP A 412 -9.02 -19.98 4.84
C ASP A 412 -7.58 -19.53 5.05
N ILE A 413 -7.31 -18.26 4.74
CA ILE A 413 -6.01 -17.60 4.89
C ILE A 413 -6.20 -16.32 5.72
N LEU A 414 -5.33 -16.10 6.68
CA LEU A 414 -5.33 -14.91 7.55
C LEU A 414 -4.09 -14.08 7.29
N CYS A 415 -4.27 -12.78 7.14
CA CYS A 415 -3.18 -11.82 7.28
C CYS A 415 -2.90 -11.60 8.78
N THR A 416 -1.65 -11.80 9.22
CA THR A 416 -1.30 -11.86 10.64
C THR A 416 -0.83 -10.52 11.22
N ASP A 417 -0.80 -9.45 10.43
CA ASP A 417 -0.23 -8.15 10.85
C ASP A 417 -0.84 -7.61 12.15
N SER A 418 -2.16 -7.57 12.21
CA SER A 418 -2.90 -7.04 13.36
C SER A 418 -3.52 -8.12 14.24
N LEU A 419 -3.15 -9.39 14.04
CA LEU A 419 -3.71 -10.51 14.77
C LEU A 419 -2.71 -11.11 15.76
N PRO A 420 -3.18 -11.56 16.92
CA PRO A 420 -2.34 -12.32 17.86
C PRO A 420 -2.14 -13.75 17.34
N ALA A 421 -1.30 -13.93 16.29
CA ALA A 421 -1.06 -15.23 15.64
C ALA A 421 -0.68 -16.32 16.65
N ASP A 422 0.13 -15.99 17.64
CA ASP A 422 0.49 -16.88 18.73
C ASP A 422 -0.71 -17.39 19.52
N SER A 423 -1.65 -16.51 19.86
CA SER A 423 -2.86 -16.88 20.58
C SER A 423 -3.79 -17.77 19.77
N LEU A 424 -3.84 -17.55 18.44
CA LEU A 424 -4.60 -18.40 17.52
C LEU A 424 -3.93 -19.77 17.38
N ALA A 425 -2.61 -19.82 17.30
CA ALA A 425 -1.82 -21.06 17.27
C ALA A 425 -2.03 -21.90 18.53
N ASP A 426 -1.97 -21.29 19.72
CA ASP A 426 -2.21 -21.95 21.01
C ASP A 426 -3.57 -22.60 21.12
N LYS A 427 -4.56 -22.02 20.45
CA LYS A 427 -5.92 -22.57 20.38
C LYS A 427 -6.11 -23.63 19.29
N GLY A 428 -5.04 -23.94 18.54
CA GLY A 428 -5.09 -24.89 17.43
C GLY A 428 -5.89 -24.39 16.23
N LEU A 429 -6.01 -23.09 16.05
CA LEU A 429 -6.78 -22.47 14.96
C LEU A 429 -5.96 -22.26 13.69
N LEU A 430 -4.64 -22.38 13.78
CA LEU A 430 -3.72 -22.24 12.66
C LEU A 430 -3.08 -23.58 12.31
N ARG A 431 -2.70 -23.74 11.06
CA ARG A 431 -2.04 -24.93 10.51
C ARG A 431 -0.53 -24.77 10.58
N ASP A 432 0.18 -25.84 10.94
CA ASP A 432 1.63 -25.88 10.84
C ASP A 432 2.07 -25.87 9.36
N LEU A 433 2.82 -24.86 8.95
CA LEU A 433 3.31 -24.66 7.59
C LEU A 433 4.68 -25.28 7.33
N ALA A 434 5.41 -25.73 8.36
CA ALA A 434 6.73 -26.33 8.20
C ALA A 434 6.72 -27.56 7.28
N PRO A 435 5.77 -28.50 7.37
CA PRO A 435 5.69 -29.64 6.46
C PRO A 435 5.44 -29.26 5.00
N TYR A 436 4.74 -28.14 4.75
CA TYR A 436 4.50 -27.65 3.39
C TYR A 436 5.78 -27.08 2.78
N ILE A 437 6.57 -26.30 3.53
CA ILE A 437 7.87 -25.81 3.09
C ILE A 437 8.82 -26.98 2.82
N GLU A 438 8.93 -27.95 3.75
CA GLU A 438 9.79 -29.11 3.60
C GLU A 438 9.42 -29.99 2.40
N GLY A 439 8.13 -30.10 2.09
CA GLY A 439 7.60 -30.88 0.96
C GLY A 439 7.66 -30.16 -0.40
N ASP A 440 7.92 -28.86 -0.43
CA ASP A 440 7.87 -28.05 -1.64
C ASP A 440 9.21 -28.06 -2.39
N ALA A 441 9.35 -29.01 -3.31
CA ALA A 441 10.56 -29.16 -4.13
C ALA A 441 10.82 -27.97 -5.07
N ALA A 442 9.77 -27.21 -5.44
CA ALA A 442 9.92 -26.03 -6.29
C ALA A 442 10.45 -24.82 -5.51
N LEU A 443 10.12 -24.73 -4.21
CA LEU A 443 10.68 -23.72 -3.33
C LEU A 443 12.12 -24.08 -2.90
N GLY A 444 12.47 -25.35 -2.83
CA GLY A 444 13.77 -25.82 -2.35
C GLY A 444 13.84 -26.05 -0.83
N GLY A 445 12.70 -26.01 -0.15
CA GLY A 445 12.61 -26.20 1.30
C GLY A 445 13.21 -25.04 2.10
N PHE A 446 13.54 -25.28 3.37
CA PHE A 446 14.17 -24.27 4.24
C PHE A 446 15.59 -23.87 3.80
N ASP A 447 16.28 -24.69 3.00
CA ASP A 447 17.63 -24.38 2.50
C ASP A 447 17.62 -23.17 1.52
N ALA A 448 16.49 -22.90 0.87
CA ALA A 448 16.32 -21.74 0.01
C ALA A 448 15.97 -20.45 0.77
N LEU A 449 15.72 -20.55 2.06
CA LEU A 449 15.22 -19.46 2.89
C LEU A 449 16.28 -19.02 3.93
N VAL A 450 16.09 -17.84 4.51
CA VAL A 450 16.90 -17.36 5.62
C VAL A 450 16.52 -18.15 6.89
N THR A 451 17.11 -19.33 7.04
CA THR A 451 16.78 -20.30 8.10
C THR A 451 16.72 -19.69 9.50
N PRO A 452 17.66 -18.81 9.96
CA PRO A 452 17.58 -18.21 11.29
C PRO A 452 16.29 -17.39 11.51
N TYR A 453 15.77 -16.75 10.46
CA TYR A 453 14.50 -16.03 10.55
C TYR A 453 13.31 -16.97 10.75
N PHE A 454 13.23 -18.04 9.97
CA PHE A 454 12.16 -19.03 10.12
C PHE A 454 12.27 -19.79 11.43
N ASP A 455 13.49 -20.03 11.93
CA ASP A 455 13.69 -20.62 13.27
C ASP A 455 13.19 -19.67 14.38
N ALA A 456 13.34 -18.36 14.20
CA ALA A 456 12.82 -17.35 15.12
C ALA A 456 11.28 -17.27 15.13
N LEU A 457 10.63 -17.59 13.99
CA LEU A 457 9.17 -17.66 13.89
C LEU A 457 8.57 -18.96 14.42
N ARG A 458 9.39 -20.00 14.64
CA ARG A 458 8.90 -21.30 15.14
C ARG A 458 8.44 -21.20 16.60
N ARG A 459 7.30 -21.82 16.86
CA ARG A 459 6.75 -22.00 18.20
C ARG A 459 6.61 -23.50 18.48
N ASP A 460 7.24 -24.00 19.53
CA ASP A 460 7.28 -25.43 19.87
C ASP A 460 7.66 -26.36 18.70
N GLY A 461 8.48 -25.84 17.75
CA GLY A 461 8.94 -26.53 16.56
C GLY A 461 8.03 -26.42 15.35
N ALA A 462 6.80 -25.92 15.48
CA ALA A 462 5.87 -25.65 14.39
C ALA A 462 6.01 -24.23 13.84
N LEU A 463 5.59 -24.01 12.61
CA LEU A 463 5.58 -22.71 11.94
C LEU A 463 4.16 -22.36 11.52
N TYR A 464 3.57 -21.32 12.11
CA TYR A 464 2.16 -20.97 11.89
C TYR A 464 1.94 -19.83 10.92
N GLU A 465 2.97 -19.07 10.59
CA GLU A 465 2.92 -17.98 9.63
C GLU A 465 4.19 -17.91 8.79
N VAL A 466 4.08 -17.32 7.60
CA VAL A 466 5.20 -16.99 6.74
C VAL A 466 5.04 -15.56 6.24
N SER A 467 6.17 -14.86 6.05
CA SER A 467 6.19 -13.51 5.48
C SER A 467 7.25 -13.41 4.38
N GLU A 468 7.11 -12.40 3.52
CA GLU A 468 8.06 -12.16 2.44
C GLU A 468 9.45 -11.76 2.92
N GLY A 469 9.54 -11.21 4.13
CA GLY A 469 10.81 -10.72 4.64
C GLY A 469 10.79 -10.31 6.09
N PHE A 470 11.82 -9.58 6.46
CA PHE A 470 12.07 -9.08 7.81
C PHE A 470 12.89 -7.79 7.78
N CYS A 471 12.85 -7.00 8.87
CA CYS A 471 13.90 -6.04 9.16
C CYS A 471 14.86 -6.62 10.19
N LEU A 472 16.14 -6.24 10.15
CA LEU A 472 17.13 -6.70 11.11
C LEU A 472 17.38 -5.63 12.17
N ARG A 473 16.94 -5.88 13.41
CA ARG A 473 17.24 -5.03 14.56
C ARG A 473 18.65 -5.29 15.04
N CYS A 474 19.52 -4.30 14.87
CA CYS A 474 20.91 -4.40 15.25
C CYS A 474 21.47 -3.01 15.58
N CYS A 475 22.46 -2.95 16.46
CA CYS A 475 23.23 -1.73 16.64
C CYS A 475 24.39 -1.66 15.66
N MET A 476 24.77 -0.44 15.32
CA MET A 476 26.01 -0.12 14.63
C MET A 476 26.91 0.66 15.61
N ALA A 477 28.18 0.35 15.61
CA ALA A 477 29.15 0.95 16.51
C ALA A 477 30.54 1.01 15.82
N PRO A 478 31.48 1.84 16.31
CA PRO A 478 32.85 1.82 15.83
C PRO A 478 33.51 0.44 15.96
N ALA A 479 34.41 0.11 15.02
CA ALA A 479 35.04 -1.22 14.94
C ALA A 479 35.78 -1.65 16.21
N GLU A 480 36.20 -0.71 17.06
CA GLU A 480 36.83 -1.02 18.36
C GLU A 480 35.91 -1.78 19.33
N LEU A 481 34.60 -1.76 19.08
CA LEU A 481 33.61 -2.49 19.86
C LEU A 481 33.30 -3.87 19.29
N GLU A 482 34.03 -4.33 18.26
CA GLU A 482 33.85 -5.66 17.70
C GLU A 482 33.96 -6.76 18.76
N GLY A 483 33.01 -7.71 18.74
CA GLY A 483 32.95 -8.84 19.68
C GLY A 483 32.48 -8.49 21.08
N ARG A 484 32.08 -7.24 21.35
CA ARG A 484 31.44 -6.86 22.62
C ARG A 484 29.91 -6.93 22.47
N SER A 485 29.24 -7.55 23.43
CA SER A 485 27.77 -7.42 23.55
C SER A 485 27.41 -6.10 24.21
N LEU A 486 26.30 -5.49 23.77
CA LEU A 486 25.80 -4.24 24.34
C LEU A 486 24.84 -4.48 25.51
N ASP A 487 25.27 -5.33 26.47
CA ASP A 487 24.54 -5.56 27.71
C ASP A 487 24.60 -4.33 28.64
N LEU A 488 23.80 -4.33 29.69
CA LEU A 488 23.72 -3.20 30.63
C LEU A 488 25.08 -2.82 31.24
N ALA A 489 25.95 -3.80 31.49
CA ALA A 489 27.27 -3.57 32.08
C ALA A 489 28.18 -2.84 31.11
N THR A 490 28.19 -3.29 29.84
CA THR A 490 28.94 -2.67 28.74
C THR A 490 28.43 -1.25 28.48
N LEU A 491 27.11 -1.06 28.41
CA LEU A 491 26.51 0.26 28.17
C LEU A 491 26.88 1.28 29.24
N ARG A 492 26.95 0.84 30.51
CA ARG A 492 27.37 1.71 31.59
C ARG A 492 28.86 2.06 31.54
N GLU A 493 29.71 1.09 31.24
CA GLU A 493 31.15 1.32 31.04
C GLU A 493 31.38 2.34 29.93
N LEU A 494 30.70 2.16 28.77
CA LEU A 494 30.81 3.08 27.64
C LEU A 494 30.30 4.48 27.98
N ALA A 495 29.18 4.59 28.71
CA ALA A 495 28.64 5.88 29.14
C ALA A 495 29.58 6.67 30.05
N GLU A 496 30.38 5.99 30.88
CA GLU A 496 31.39 6.62 31.77
C GLU A 496 32.63 7.08 30.98
N GLY A 497 32.90 6.49 29.79
CA GLY A 497 34.09 6.74 29.00
C GLY A 497 33.84 7.64 27.74
N LEU A 498 32.69 8.26 27.59
CA LEU A 498 32.35 9.03 26.41
C LEU A 498 33.27 10.25 26.20
N PRO A 499 33.69 10.52 24.95
CA PRO A 499 34.36 11.76 24.60
C PRO A 499 33.50 12.99 24.89
N GLU A 500 34.12 14.15 25.07
CA GLU A 500 33.41 15.41 25.27
C GLU A 500 32.57 15.76 24.04
N GLY A 501 31.25 15.97 24.25
CA GLY A 501 30.30 16.28 23.21
C GLY A 501 29.66 15.06 22.51
N CYS A 502 30.12 13.83 22.87
CA CYS A 502 29.53 12.59 22.36
C CYS A 502 28.48 12.04 23.33
N THR A 503 27.37 11.53 22.79
CA THR A 503 26.36 10.78 23.56
C THR A 503 26.49 9.29 23.33
N LEU A 504 25.99 8.47 24.26
CA LEU A 504 26.00 7.01 24.10
C LEU A 504 25.11 6.57 22.95
N LEU A 505 23.92 7.15 22.88
CA LEU A 505 22.85 6.89 21.89
C LEU A 505 22.34 8.21 21.32
N GLY A 506 21.51 8.15 20.28
CA GLY A 506 20.99 9.33 19.62
C GLY A 506 20.08 10.23 20.48
N PRO A 507 19.90 11.48 20.06
CA PRO A 507 19.11 12.47 20.81
C PRO A 507 17.62 12.17 20.87
N GLU A 508 17.12 11.25 20.02
CA GLU A 508 15.77 10.73 20.02
C GLU A 508 15.50 9.73 21.15
N VAL A 509 16.56 9.16 21.75
CA VAL A 509 16.45 8.13 22.80
C VAL A 509 16.10 8.77 24.13
N THR A 510 14.96 8.38 24.67
CA THR A 510 14.47 8.80 25.97
C THR A 510 14.67 7.73 27.04
N ALA A 511 14.55 8.11 28.31
CA ALA A 511 14.56 7.17 29.43
C ALA A 511 13.53 6.05 29.25
N ALA A 512 12.32 6.39 28.78
CA ALA A 512 11.24 5.44 28.58
C ALA A 512 11.47 4.52 27.38
N SER A 513 11.93 5.04 26.24
CA SER A 513 12.20 4.22 25.05
C SER A 513 13.38 3.27 25.27
N LEU A 514 14.46 3.75 25.86
CA LEU A 514 15.61 2.92 26.22
C LEU A 514 15.24 1.82 27.22
N PHE A 515 14.44 2.17 28.24
CA PHE A 515 14.01 1.19 29.22
C PHE A 515 13.14 0.10 28.59
N ARG A 516 12.18 0.48 27.73
CA ARG A 516 11.35 -0.47 27.01
C ARG A 516 12.23 -1.45 26.20
N GLU A 517 13.20 -0.93 25.44
CA GLU A 517 14.08 -1.74 24.61
C GLU A 517 14.93 -2.72 25.45
N LEU A 518 15.61 -2.23 26.48
CA LEU A 518 16.45 -3.05 27.34
C LEU A 518 15.63 -4.04 28.20
N CYS A 519 14.43 -3.66 28.63
CA CYS A 519 13.54 -4.53 29.39
C CYS A 519 12.99 -5.65 28.50
N MET A 520 12.54 -5.33 27.29
CA MET A 520 12.04 -6.29 26.33
C MET A 520 13.10 -7.34 25.97
N ALA A 521 14.31 -6.92 25.67
CA ALA A 521 15.44 -7.82 25.38
C ALA A 521 15.81 -8.76 26.54
N ASN A 522 15.34 -8.49 27.76
CA ASN A 522 15.68 -9.25 28.97
C ASN A 522 14.45 -9.69 29.79
N LEU A 523 13.24 -9.61 29.22
CA LEU A 523 11.99 -9.80 29.94
C LEU A 523 11.92 -11.18 30.63
N GLU A 524 12.35 -12.23 29.95
CA GLU A 524 12.39 -13.59 30.46
C GLU A 524 13.28 -13.76 31.72
N ARG A 525 14.30 -12.90 31.90
CA ARG A 525 15.12 -12.88 33.11
C ARG A 525 14.37 -12.36 34.31
N TYR A 526 13.41 -11.48 34.09
CA TYR A 526 12.65 -10.79 35.12
C TYR A 526 11.30 -11.42 35.41
N ALA A 527 10.69 -12.05 34.39
CA ALA A 527 9.40 -12.71 34.49
C ALA A 527 9.40 -14.04 33.72
N ASP A 528 9.10 -15.13 34.43
CA ASP A 528 8.92 -16.46 33.87
C ASP A 528 7.45 -16.85 34.05
N ALA A 529 6.67 -16.70 32.96
CA ALA A 529 5.25 -16.99 32.94
C ALA A 529 4.96 -18.48 33.23
N GLY A 530 5.82 -19.39 32.78
CA GLY A 530 5.68 -20.83 32.97
C GLY A 530 5.83 -21.25 34.42
N SER A 531 6.83 -20.72 35.12
CA SER A 531 7.07 -21.02 36.58
C SER A 531 6.33 -20.06 37.51
N GLY A 532 5.84 -18.92 37.03
CA GLY A 532 5.21 -17.87 37.86
C GLY A 532 6.20 -17.04 38.66
N VAL A 533 7.48 -17.09 38.33
CA VAL A 533 8.54 -16.43 39.12
C VAL A 533 8.85 -15.06 38.54
N CYS A 534 8.67 -14.01 39.35
CA CYS A 534 9.04 -12.63 39.02
C CYS A 534 10.29 -12.20 39.83
N ARG A 535 11.18 -11.41 39.20
CA ARG A 535 12.48 -10.97 39.74
C ARG A 535 12.73 -9.47 39.56
N PHE A 536 11.70 -8.66 39.58
CA PHE A 536 11.81 -7.21 39.36
C PHE A 536 12.43 -6.46 40.53
N THR A 537 12.44 -7.03 41.75
CA THR A 537 13.08 -6.42 42.92
C THR A 537 14.58 -6.70 43.02
N THR A 538 15.18 -7.35 42.02
CA THR A 538 16.63 -7.62 42.01
C THR A 538 17.43 -6.32 41.80
N GLN A 539 18.67 -6.33 42.29
CA GLN A 539 19.59 -5.20 42.13
C GLN A 539 19.90 -4.94 40.66
N GLU A 540 19.83 -5.96 39.79
CA GLU A 540 20.03 -5.87 38.37
C GLU A 540 18.92 -5.02 37.72
N PHE A 541 17.65 -5.32 37.99
CA PHE A 541 16.51 -4.55 37.47
C PHE A 541 16.47 -3.12 38.00
N ILE A 542 16.75 -2.92 39.29
CA ILE A 542 16.86 -1.58 39.90
C ILE A 542 17.98 -0.77 39.23
N SER A 543 19.09 -1.43 38.90
CA SER A 543 20.20 -0.78 38.18
C SER A 543 19.84 -0.41 36.74
N LEU A 544 19.02 -1.22 36.07
CA LEU A 544 18.46 -0.94 34.75
C LEU A 544 17.58 0.33 34.80
N LEU A 545 16.64 0.39 35.74
CA LEU A 545 15.80 1.59 35.93
C LEU A 545 16.65 2.85 36.16
N LYS A 546 17.64 2.79 37.02
CA LYS A 546 18.53 3.91 37.37
C LYS A 546 19.38 4.34 36.17
N PHE A 547 19.87 3.40 35.37
CA PHE A 547 20.65 3.69 34.19
C PHE A 547 19.79 4.43 33.15
N CYS A 548 18.61 3.91 32.83
CA CYS A 548 17.69 4.56 31.89
C CYS A 548 17.22 5.92 32.42
N GLY A 549 17.00 6.08 33.72
CA GLY A 549 16.63 7.35 34.34
C GLY A 549 17.69 8.46 34.20
N GLY A 550 18.92 8.14 33.77
CA GLY A 550 19.96 9.11 33.40
C GLY A 550 19.79 9.73 32.00
N PHE A 551 18.89 9.19 31.18
CA PHE A 551 18.59 9.71 29.84
C PHE A 551 17.50 10.79 29.87
N PRO A 552 17.37 11.60 28.79
CA PRO A 552 16.33 12.63 28.70
C PRO A 552 14.92 12.03 28.86
N ARG A 553 14.01 12.79 29.48
CA ARG A 553 12.60 12.38 29.59
C ARG A 553 11.83 12.56 28.28
N GLU A 554 12.20 13.57 27.51
CA GLU A 554 11.62 13.89 26.23
C GLU A 554 12.73 13.86 25.18
N ALA A 555 12.39 13.36 23.98
CA ALA A 555 13.30 13.41 22.86
C ALA A 555 13.63 14.88 22.53
N ALA A 556 14.86 15.17 22.18
CA ALA A 556 15.19 16.49 21.69
C ALA A 556 14.33 16.78 20.46
N GLN A 557 13.54 17.85 20.52
CA GLN A 557 12.79 18.31 19.34
C GLN A 557 13.79 18.82 18.33
N GLU A 558 14.28 17.96 17.45
CA GLU A 558 14.95 18.44 16.27
C GLU A 558 13.95 19.20 15.38
N LYS A 559 14.30 20.44 15.08
CA LYS A 559 13.62 21.27 14.09
C LYS A 559 13.94 20.77 12.69
N SER A 560 13.70 19.55 12.39
CA SER A 560 13.60 19.02 11.03
C SER A 560 13.47 17.50 11.09
N ALA A 561 12.31 17.01 10.77
CA ALA A 561 12.17 15.66 10.28
C ALA A 561 12.85 15.55 8.91
N ALA A 562 14.14 15.38 8.88
CA ALA A 562 14.73 14.64 7.76
C ALA A 562 14.26 13.20 7.95
N PRO A 563 13.64 12.57 6.95
CA PRO A 563 13.17 11.19 7.06
C PRO A 563 14.29 10.20 7.35
N HIS A 564 15.56 10.60 7.20
CA HIS A 564 16.77 9.85 7.49
C HIS A 564 17.75 10.79 8.17
N GLY A 565 17.77 10.79 9.53
CA GLY A 565 18.70 11.59 10.31
C GLY A 565 20.13 11.06 10.12
N ILE A 566 20.95 11.75 9.31
CA ILE A 566 22.38 11.51 9.33
C ILE A 566 22.90 12.08 10.63
N MET A 567 23.55 11.23 11.45
CA MET A 567 24.26 11.67 12.63
C MET A 567 25.37 12.66 12.26
N GLU A 568 25.55 13.71 13.06
CA GLU A 568 26.79 14.47 12.99
C GLU A 568 27.97 13.56 13.36
N ALA A 569 29.06 13.61 12.60
CA ALA A 569 30.24 12.80 12.85
C ALA A 569 30.72 12.93 14.30
N GLY A 570 30.75 11.81 15.02
CA GLY A 570 31.16 11.75 16.42
C GLY A 570 30.12 12.23 17.45
N ALA A 571 28.89 12.55 17.05
CA ALA A 571 27.86 13.01 17.99
C ALA A 571 27.33 11.90 18.92
N GLN A 572 27.32 10.66 18.43
CA GLN A 572 26.91 9.49 19.22
C GLN A 572 27.84 8.29 18.98
N LEU A 573 27.93 7.41 19.97
CA LEU A 573 28.80 6.23 19.92
C LEU A 573 28.11 5.00 19.30
N ILE A 574 26.83 4.80 19.55
CA ILE A 574 26.05 3.66 19.11
C ILE A 574 24.79 4.14 18.40
N ALA A 575 24.52 3.60 17.23
CA ALA A 575 23.24 3.73 16.54
C ALA A 575 22.43 2.43 16.68
N SER A 576 21.26 2.49 17.30
CA SER A 576 20.31 1.36 17.36
C SER A 576 19.32 1.54 16.24
N THR A 577 19.32 0.64 15.25
CA THR A 577 18.52 0.78 14.03
C THR A 577 17.91 -0.55 13.58
N SER A 578 16.94 -0.47 12.68
CA SER A 578 16.39 -1.63 11.97
C SER A 578 16.80 -1.52 10.50
N PHE A 579 17.60 -2.45 10.02
CA PHE A 579 18.02 -2.48 8.63
C PHE A 579 16.93 -3.08 7.78
N ASP A 580 16.57 -2.35 6.75
CA ASP A 580 15.61 -2.70 5.72
C ASP A 580 16.29 -2.89 4.35
N ARG A 581 15.51 -3.10 3.30
CA ARG A 581 15.96 -3.27 1.92
C ARG A 581 16.68 -2.04 1.35
N GLN A 582 16.39 -0.85 1.85
CA GLN A 582 16.98 0.40 1.35
C GLN A 582 18.40 0.62 1.87
N LEU A 583 18.71 0.12 3.07
CA LEU A 583 20.02 0.25 3.72
C LEU A 583 20.53 1.70 3.85
N LEU A 584 19.61 2.68 3.85
CA LEU A 584 19.97 4.09 3.90
C LEU A 584 20.63 4.47 5.22
N ASP A 585 20.04 4.02 6.32
CA ASP A 585 20.57 4.25 7.66
C ASP A 585 21.94 3.59 7.86
N TYR A 586 22.19 2.48 7.17
CA TYR A 586 23.49 1.81 7.21
C TYR A 586 24.61 2.73 6.70
N VAL A 587 24.44 3.27 5.48
CA VAL A 587 25.48 4.12 4.86
C VAL A 587 25.66 5.43 5.62
N GLY A 588 24.56 6.05 6.06
CA GLY A 588 24.58 7.28 6.86
C GLY A 588 25.29 7.12 8.19
N ASN A 589 24.97 6.09 8.93
CA ASN A 589 25.60 5.78 10.22
C ASN A 589 27.09 5.41 10.06
N LYS A 590 27.43 4.63 9.02
CA LYS A 590 28.82 4.31 8.69
C LYS A 590 29.64 5.57 8.45
N ALA A 591 29.12 6.50 7.64
CA ALA A 591 29.79 7.77 7.38
C ALA A 591 29.99 8.60 8.66
N ALA A 592 28.98 8.68 9.53
CA ALA A 592 29.05 9.40 10.80
C ALA A 592 30.05 8.79 11.78
N MET A 593 30.30 7.48 11.69
CA MET A 593 31.28 6.74 12.54
C MET A 593 32.69 6.70 11.93
N GLY A 594 32.92 7.35 10.78
CA GLY A 594 34.25 7.43 10.16
C GLY A 594 34.64 6.25 9.29
N GLY A 595 33.68 5.42 8.86
CA GLY A 595 33.83 4.38 7.85
C GLY A 595 34.19 2.98 8.38
N GLU A 596 34.79 2.84 9.55
CA GLU A 596 35.12 1.57 10.17
C GLU A 596 34.11 1.23 11.28
N ILE A 597 33.28 0.20 11.05
CA ILE A 597 32.15 -0.15 11.92
C ILE A 597 32.09 -1.64 12.23
N CYS A 598 31.36 -1.96 13.30
CA CYS A 598 30.92 -3.32 13.62
C CYS A 598 29.42 -3.36 13.92
N LEU A 599 28.84 -4.57 13.91
CA LEU A 599 27.44 -4.84 14.25
C LEU A 599 27.41 -5.70 15.55
N PRO A 600 27.41 -5.05 16.72
CA PRO A 600 27.52 -5.76 18.02
C PRO A 600 26.20 -6.39 18.49
N GLY A 601 25.20 -6.52 17.63
CA GLY A 601 23.90 -7.07 17.94
C GLY A 601 22.88 -6.06 18.44
N ALA A 602 21.74 -6.55 18.94
CA ALA A 602 20.67 -5.70 19.48
C ALA A 602 21.05 -5.13 20.85
N LEU A 603 20.47 -3.98 21.17
CA LEU A 603 20.73 -3.29 22.43
C LEU A 603 20.20 -4.12 23.62
N GLY A 604 21.04 -4.32 24.63
CA GLY A 604 20.69 -5.11 25.81
C GLY A 604 20.76 -6.62 25.61
N GLY A 605 21.04 -7.09 24.39
CA GLY A 605 21.12 -8.50 24.04
C GLY A 605 22.47 -9.17 24.35
N ASP A 606 22.61 -10.43 23.91
CA ASP A 606 23.79 -11.28 24.09
C ASP A 606 24.89 -11.06 23.01
N GLY A 607 24.74 -10.04 22.18
CA GLY A 607 25.60 -9.74 21.03
C GLY A 607 25.05 -10.25 19.70
N SER A 608 23.86 -10.88 19.68
CA SER A 608 23.17 -11.23 18.45
C SER A 608 22.20 -10.11 18.01
N ALA A 609 21.99 -9.99 16.71
CA ALA A 609 20.87 -9.22 16.16
C ALA A 609 19.54 -9.97 16.40
N ALA A 610 18.42 -9.27 16.20
CA ALA A 610 17.07 -9.84 16.28
C ALA A 610 16.26 -9.49 15.01
N PHE A 611 15.32 -10.36 14.68
CA PHE A 611 14.44 -10.12 13.54
C PHE A 611 13.21 -9.31 13.97
N VAL A 612 12.85 -8.31 13.18
CA VAL A 612 11.55 -7.65 13.22
C VAL A 612 10.73 -8.29 12.11
N LYS A 613 9.66 -8.97 12.47
CA LYS A 613 8.81 -9.63 11.47
C LYS A 613 7.98 -8.61 10.71
N GLU A 614 7.76 -8.90 9.44
CA GLU A 614 6.82 -8.18 8.59
C GLU A 614 5.46 -8.88 8.58
N PRO A 615 4.40 -8.22 8.09
CA PRO A 615 3.09 -8.83 7.89
C PRO A 615 3.19 -10.18 7.20
N GLY A 616 2.53 -11.18 7.75
CA GLY A 616 2.60 -12.55 7.26
C GLY A 616 1.24 -13.12 6.90
N LEU A 617 1.27 -14.34 6.36
CA LEU A 617 0.09 -15.13 6.05
C LEU A 617 0.11 -16.43 6.84
N ALA A 618 -1.04 -16.78 7.41
CA ALA A 618 -1.31 -18.04 8.08
C ALA A 618 -2.45 -18.78 7.38
N ILE A 619 -2.43 -20.12 7.43
CA ILE A 619 -3.53 -20.96 6.94
C ILE A 619 -4.35 -21.44 8.14
N SER A 620 -5.66 -21.27 8.07
CA SER A 620 -6.59 -21.74 9.10
C SER A 620 -6.57 -23.26 9.21
N ALA A 621 -6.64 -23.77 10.43
CA ALA A 621 -6.80 -25.22 10.67
C ALA A 621 -8.11 -25.77 10.08
N SER A 622 -9.15 -24.93 9.95
CA SER A 622 -10.45 -25.27 9.37
C SER A 622 -10.49 -25.22 7.84
N CYS A 623 -9.44 -24.70 7.18
CA CYS A 623 -9.37 -24.62 5.72
C CYS A 623 -9.56 -26.01 5.09
N LYS A 624 -10.56 -26.14 4.19
CA LYS A 624 -10.91 -27.40 3.54
C LYS A 624 -10.03 -27.73 2.34
N ALA A 625 -9.34 -26.73 1.79
CA ALA A 625 -8.45 -26.88 0.64
C ALA A 625 -7.03 -26.33 0.97
N PRO A 626 -6.33 -26.91 1.97
CA PRO A 626 -5.07 -26.37 2.45
C PRO A 626 -3.94 -26.39 1.40
N GLU A 627 -3.97 -27.33 0.46
CA GLU A 627 -3.00 -27.37 -0.64
C GLU A 627 -3.21 -26.21 -1.62
N ALA A 628 -4.45 -25.83 -1.88
CA ALA A 628 -4.77 -24.67 -2.70
C ALA A 628 -4.37 -23.37 -1.95
N ALA A 629 -4.63 -23.27 -0.65
CA ALA A 629 -4.19 -22.16 0.19
C ALA A 629 -2.64 -22.05 0.20
N TRP A 630 -1.94 -23.18 0.33
CA TRP A 630 -0.48 -23.22 0.27
C TRP A 630 0.04 -22.76 -1.10
N SER A 631 -0.61 -23.12 -2.20
CA SER A 631 -0.18 -22.72 -3.55
C SER A 631 -0.12 -21.20 -3.68
N PHE A 632 -0.96 -20.47 -2.96
CA PHE A 632 -0.90 -19.01 -2.86
C PHE A 632 0.15 -18.55 -1.83
N VAL A 633 0.05 -19.01 -0.58
CA VAL A 633 0.91 -18.56 0.52
C VAL A 633 2.39 -18.71 0.19
N ARG A 634 2.78 -19.81 -0.50
CA ARG A 634 4.16 -20.03 -0.94
C ARG A 634 4.68 -18.99 -1.91
N THR A 635 3.80 -18.27 -2.63
CA THR A 635 4.26 -17.25 -3.61
C THR A 635 5.08 -16.16 -2.94
N LEU A 636 4.76 -15.78 -1.70
CA LEU A 636 5.50 -14.79 -0.94
C LEU A 636 6.97 -15.20 -0.69
N LEU A 637 7.26 -16.50 -0.73
CA LEU A 637 8.59 -17.06 -0.46
C LEU A 637 9.43 -17.27 -1.73
N THR A 638 8.84 -17.08 -2.93
CA THR A 638 9.52 -17.35 -4.19
C THR A 638 10.51 -16.24 -4.58
N GLU A 639 11.54 -16.61 -5.33
CA GLU A 639 12.49 -15.65 -5.90
C GLU A 639 11.79 -14.64 -6.81
N GLU A 640 10.84 -15.11 -7.66
CA GLU A 640 10.09 -14.26 -8.59
C GLU A 640 9.36 -13.13 -7.85
N TYR A 641 8.66 -13.44 -6.76
CA TYR A 641 7.91 -12.47 -5.98
C TYR A 641 8.85 -11.49 -5.26
N GLN A 642 9.82 -12.02 -4.50
CA GLN A 642 10.68 -11.19 -3.66
C GLN A 642 11.71 -10.35 -4.43
N ALA A 643 12.12 -10.78 -5.64
CA ALA A 643 12.96 -9.98 -6.53
C ALA A 643 12.17 -8.90 -7.27
N GLY A 644 10.86 -9.03 -7.37
CA GLY A 644 10.00 -8.08 -8.07
C GLY A 644 9.92 -6.71 -7.37
N ALA A 645 9.52 -5.69 -8.12
CA ALA A 645 9.32 -4.32 -7.59
C ALA A 645 8.17 -4.21 -6.56
N ARG A 646 7.45 -5.30 -6.33
CA ARG A 646 6.25 -5.38 -5.48
C ARG A 646 6.55 -5.81 -4.05
N SER A 647 7.73 -6.40 -3.80
CA SER A 647 8.14 -6.74 -2.44
C SER A 647 8.32 -5.45 -1.63
N GLY A 648 7.88 -5.50 -0.37
CA GLY A 648 7.94 -4.38 0.56
C GLY A 648 9.34 -3.81 0.81
N LEU A 649 9.49 -2.94 1.78
CA LEU A 649 10.78 -2.35 2.17
C LEU A 649 11.68 -3.32 2.96
N CYS A 650 11.18 -4.50 3.31
CA CYS A 650 11.88 -5.50 4.14
C CYS A 650 13.06 -6.18 3.41
N LEU A 651 13.99 -6.71 4.17
CA LEU A 651 15.01 -7.64 3.68
C LEU A 651 14.35 -8.96 3.27
N PRO A 652 14.67 -9.51 2.08
CA PRO A 652 14.04 -10.74 1.60
C PRO A 652 14.25 -11.95 2.52
N SER A 653 13.20 -12.74 2.72
CA SER A 653 13.32 -14.03 3.43
C SER A 653 13.83 -15.17 2.55
N ASN A 654 13.83 -15.01 1.21
CA ASN A 654 14.51 -15.91 0.27
C ASN A 654 15.99 -15.60 0.24
N ARG A 655 16.82 -16.61 0.50
CA ARG A 655 18.27 -16.46 0.65
C ARG A 655 18.96 -15.96 -0.61
N ALA A 656 18.61 -16.50 -1.77
CA ALA A 656 19.20 -16.11 -3.04
C ALA A 656 18.91 -14.65 -3.40
N VAL A 657 17.67 -14.20 -3.14
CA VAL A 657 17.25 -12.80 -3.37
C VAL A 657 17.96 -11.85 -2.41
N LEU A 658 18.10 -12.24 -1.14
CA LEU A 658 18.84 -11.45 -0.16
C LEU A 658 20.30 -11.25 -0.58
N GLU A 659 20.99 -12.32 -0.96
CA GLU A 659 22.38 -12.25 -1.39
C GLU A 659 22.54 -11.41 -2.67
N ALA A 660 21.64 -11.58 -3.63
CA ALA A 660 21.62 -10.78 -4.85
C ALA A 660 21.37 -9.29 -4.57
N LEU A 661 20.46 -8.97 -3.65
CA LEU A 661 20.19 -7.60 -3.22
C LEU A 661 21.46 -6.95 -2.63
N LEU A 662 22.12 -7.61 -1.70
CA LEU A 662 23.30 -7.07 -1.02
C LEU A 662 24.48 -6.93 -1.98
N GLU A 663 24.66 -7.88 -2.91
CA GLU A 663 25.67 -7.77 -3.97
C GLU A 663 25.38 -6.56 -4.88
N ALA A 664 24.14 -6.39 -5.37
CA ALA A 664 23.74 -5.26 -6.20
C ALA A 664 23.99 -3.91 -5.46
N ARG A 665 23.61 -3.82 -4.19
CA ARG A 665 23.86 -2.64 -3.36
C ARG A 665 25.36 -2.34 -3.23
N SER A 666 26.20 -3.37 -3.09
CA SER A 666 27.67 -3.21 -2.99
C SER A 666 28.31 -2.76 -4.30
N LEU A 667 27.64 -2.97 -5.43
CA LEU A 667 28.06 -2.50 -6.75
C LEU A 667 27.51 -1.09 -7.09
N GLY A 668 26.74 -0.51 -6.20
CA GLY A 668 26.09 0.81 -6.41
C GLY A 668 24.79 0.72 -7.19
N GLU A 669 24.24 -0.47 -7.39
CA GLU A 669 23.00 -0.69 -8.14
C GLU A 669 21.75 -0.56 -7.25
N GLY A 670 20.64 -0.15 -7.84
CA GLY A 670 19.33 -0.09 -7.20
C GLY A 670 19.18 0.98 -6.11
N TRP A 671 20.13 1.92 -6.00
CA TRP A 671 19.99 3.10 -5.16
C TRP A 671 19.21 4.19 -5.90
N SER A 672 18.30 4.87 -5.19
CA SER A 672 17.67 6.11 -5.67
C SER A 672 18.54 7.31 -5.31
N GLU A 673 18.38 8.43 -6.03
CA GLU A 673 18.96 9.71 -5.61
C GLU A 673 18.40 10.10 -4.23
N GLN A 674 19.29 10.45 -3.31
CA GLN A 674 18.94 10.81 -1.95
C GLN A 674 19.19 12.30 -1.71
N HIS A 675 18.21 12.94 -1.10
CA HIS A 675 18.31 14.31 -0.64
C HIS A 675 18.29 14.33 0.89
N TYR A 676 19.41 14.68 1.50
CA TYR A 676 19.53 14.75 2.94
C TYR A 676 19.54 16.21 3.40
N LEU A 677 18.75 16.50 4.43
CA LEU A 677 18.81 17.78 5.11
C LEU A 677 19.88 17.69 6.21
N ILE A 678 21.01 18.36 6.00
CA ILE A 678 22.08 18.41 7.00
C ILE A 678 21.88 19.64 7.89
N PRO A 679 21.78 19.48 9.22
CA PRO A 679 21.61 20.60 10.13
C PRO A 679 22.70 21.66 9.91
N GLY A 680 22.29 22.91 9.66
CA GLY A 680 23.18 24.05 9.41
C GLY A 680 23.79 24.15 8.01
N GLN A 681 23.60 23.15 7.13
CA GLN A 681 24.14 23.10 5.77
C GLN A 681 23.07 23.06 4.66
N GLY A 682 21.81 22.90 5.02
CA GLY A 682 20.71 22.79 4.06
C GLY A 682 20.60 21.41 3.40
N THR A 683 19.75 21.30 2.37
CA THR A 683 19.57 20.07 1.61
C THR A 683 20.80 19.80 0.74
N GLN A 684 21.46 18.65 0.94
CA GLN A 684 22.52 18.16 0.08
C GLN A 684 22.08 16.92 -0.67
N SER A 685 22.41 16.87 -1.96
CA SER A 685 22.20 15.69 -2.81
C SER A 685 23.49 14.88 -2.84
N TYR A 686 23.39 13.60 -2.55
CA TYR A 686 24.51 12.67 -2.65
C TYR A 686 24.33 11.73 -3.83
N ALA A 687 25.43 11.26 -4.38
CA ALA A 687 25.37 10.22 -5.40
C ALA A 687 24.63 8.97 -4.84
N PRO A 688 23.86 8.27 -5.66
CA PRO A 688 23.16 7.08 -5.21
C PRO A 688 24.06 6.12 -4.43
N GLY A 689 23.60 5.67 -3.25
CA GLY A 689 24.34 4.73 -2.40
C GLY A 689 25.59 5.26 -1.71
N SER A 690 25.81 6.59 -1.68
CA SER A 690 26.96 7.18 -0.98
C SER A 690 26.55 8.34 -0.08
N VAL A 691 27.20 8.47 1.09
CA VAL A 691 27.01 9.57 2.03
C VAL A 691 28.36 9.94 2.62
N GLY A 692 28.69 11.22 2.59
CA GLY A 692 29.92 11.72 3.21
C GLY A 692 31.24 11.12 2.67
N GLY A 693 31.20 10.52 1.48
CA GLY A 693 32.33 9.82 0.88
C GLY A 693 32.36 8.31 1.18
N GLU A 694 31.49 7.83 2.05
CA GLU A 694 31.30 6.40 2.34
C GLU A 694 30.24 5.80 1.41
N SER A 695 30.35 4.51 1.15
CA SER A 695 29.39 3.71 0.38
C SER A 695 29.21 2.34 1.01
N PHE A 696 28.15 1.65 0.60
CA PHE A 696 27.95 0.26 0.97
C PHE A 696 28.89 -0.64 0.15
N THR A 697 29.75 -1.39 0.82
CA THR A 697 30.79 -2.22 0.19
C THR A 697 30.46 -3.71 0.26
N ARG A 698 31.28 -4.56 -0.39
CA ARG A 698 31.16 -6.01 -0.25
C ARG A 698 31.48 -6.49 1.17
N GLU A 699 32.38 -5.82 1.85
CA GLU A 699 32.70 -6.09 3.25
C GLU A 699 31.50 -5.78 4.14
N ASP A 700 30.77 -4.70 3.87
CA ASP A 700 29.53 -4.37 4.57
C ASP A 700 28.42 -5.41 4.31
N ALA A 701 28.30 -5.88 3.06
CA ALA A 701 27.35 -6.95 2.71
C ALA A 701 27.67 -8.25 3.47
N GLN A 702 28.94 -8.61 3.59
CA GLN A 702 29.37 -9.79 4.36
C GLN A 702 29.13 -9.62 5.85
N LEU A 703 29.38 -8.42 6.40
CA LEU A 703 29.13 -8.10 7.80
C LEU A 703 27.63 -8.19 8.12
N LEU A 704 26.78 -7.66 7.25
CA LEU A 704 25.33 -7.73 7.42
C LEU A 704 24.81 -9.17 7.29
N LEU A 705 25.30 -9.94 6.32
CA LEU A 705 24.94 -11.36 6.20
C LEU A 705 25.37 -12.16 7.44
N ALA A 706 26.56 -11.91 7.97
CA ALA A 706 27.00 -12.55 9.20
C ALA A 706 26.13 -12.19 10.41
N ALA A 707 25.67 -10.94 10.48
CA ALA A 707 24.73 -10.50 11.54
C ALA A 707 23.36 -11.16 11.38
N ILE A 708 22.85 -11.34 10.14
CA ILE A 708 21.62 -12.08 9.84
C ILE A 708 21.75 -13.55 10.21
N ASP A 709 22.84 -14.20 9.81
CA ASP A 709 23.11 -15.62 10.10
C ASP A 709 23.30 -15.89 11.60
N GLY A 710 23.78 -14.89 12.34
CA GLY A 710 23.95 -14.94 13.79
C GLY A 710 22.76 -14.41 14.60
N ALA A 711 21.74 -13.89 13.94
CA ALA A 711 20.57 -13.30 14.62
C ALA A 711 19.74 -14.36 15.35
N LYS A 712 19.15 -13.97 16.48
CA LYS A 712 18.38 -14.88 17.35
C LYS A 712 17.07 -14.23 17.76
N GLY A 713 15.98 -14.98 17.58
CA GLY A 713 14.65 -14.60 18.03
C GLY A 713 14.07 -13.38 17.34
N LEU A 714 12.86 -13.05 17.71
CA LEU A 714 12.13 -11.86 17.23
C LEU A 714 12.39 -10.68 18.18
N TYR A 715 12.49 -9.50 17.59
CA TYR A 715 12.43 -8.23 18.32
C TYR A 715 10.97 -7.87 18.55
N ASP A 716 10.35 -8.62 19.46
CA ASP A 716 8.96 -8.46 19.84
C ASP A 716 8.81 -8.75 21.32
N ALA A 717 7.84 -8.13 21.96
CA ALA A 717 7.48 -8.47 23.31
C ALA A 717 6.60 -9.72 23.25
N GLN A 718 7.11 -10.84 23.73
CA GLN A 718 6.33 -12.08 23.85
C GLN A 718 5.05 -11.91 24.68
N ASP A 719 4.99 -10.87 25.54
CA ASP A 719 3.83 -10.46 26.32
C ASP A 719 3.75 -8.93 26.43
N GLU A 720 3.09 -8.30 25.43
CA GLU A 720 2.91 -6.84 25.37
C GLU A 720 2.14 -6.27 26.57
N GLU A 721 1.20 -7.03 27.13
CA GLU A 721 0.43 -6.59 28.29
C GLU A 721 1.31 -6.57 29.55
N LEU A 722 2.14 -7.59 29.74
CA LEU A 722 3.12 -7.63 30.80
C LEU A 722 4.11 -6.47 30.65
N LEU A 723 4.66 -6.28 29.46
CA LEU A 723 5.58 -5.17 29.17
C LEU A 723 4.89 -3.81 29.36
N GLY A 724 3.62 -3.71 29.03
CA GLY A 724 2.79 -2.53 29.29
C GLY A 724 2.71 -2.18 30.78
N ILE A 725 2.44 -3.17 31.64
CA ILE A 725 2.43 -3.00 33.09
C ILE A 725 3.79 -2.49 33.60
N VAL A 726 4.88 -3.07 33.11
CA VAL A 726 6.23 -2.70 33.48
C VAL A 726 6.58 -1.27 33.07
N ASN A 727 6.23 -0.90 31.82
CA ASN A 727 6.51 0.43 31.27
C ASN A 727 5.67 1.53 31.93
N GLU A 728 4.41 1.26 32.29
CA GLU A 728 3.54 2.20 33.00
C GLU A 728 4.17 2.61 34.33
N GLU A 729 4.60 1.65 35.15
CA GLU A 729 5.20 1.92 36.46
C GLU A 729 6.60 2.54 36.32
N ALA A 730 7.42 2.10 35.35
CA ALA A 730 8.70 2.72 35.06
C ALA A 730 8.55 4.20 34.67
N GLY A 731 7.49 4.55 33.93
CA GLY A 731 7.14 5.92 33.57
C GLY A 731 6.96 6.81 34.81
N ARG A 732 6.38 6.30 35.89
CA ARG A 732 6.25 7.03 37.18
C ARG A 732 7.60 7.31 37.83
N PHE A 733 8.52 6.36 37.75
CA PHE A 733 9.90 6.58 38.22
C PHE A 733 10.58 7.66 37.35
N PHE A 734 10.48 7.61 36.04
CA PHE A 734 11.06 8.62 35.14
C PHE A 734 10.43 10.00 35.32
N ALA A 735 9.14 10.05 35.68
CA ALA A 735 8.47 11.30 36.10
C ALA A 735 8.97 11.87 37.43
N GLY A 736 9.61 11.03 38.26
CA GLY A 736 10.11 11.41 39.58
C GLY A 736 9.09 11.20 40.70
N ASP A 737 8.02 10.45 40.47
CA ASP A 737 6.92 10.23 41.41
C ASP A 737 7.29 9.19 42.50
N CYS A 738 8.28 8.34 42.23
CA CYS A 738 8.74 7.29 43.16
C CYS A 738 10.23 7.01 42.98
N THR A 739 10.81 6.26 43.92
CA THR A 739 12.20 5.76 43.79
C THR A 739 12.24 4.51 42.90
N ALA A 740 13.42 4.15 42.37
CA ALA A 740 13.60 2.94 41.59
C ALA A 740 13.22 1.67 42.38
N GLU A 741 13.51 1.63 43.68
CA GLU A 741 13.16 0.52 44.57
C GLU A 741 11.64 0.42 44.78
N GLN A 742 10.96 1.55 44.94
CA GLN A 742 9.48 1.58 45.05
C GLN A 742 8.82 1.15 43.76
N CYS A 743 9.30 1.68 42.62
CA CYS A 743 8.85 1.29 41.29
C CYS A 743 9.00 -0.22 41.06
N ALA A 744 10.20 -0.77 41.33
CA ALA A 744 10.51 -2.18 41.20
C ALA A 744 9.60 -3.08 42.07
N ALA A 745 9.26 -2.64 43.27
CA ALA A 745 8.34 -3.36 44.16
C ALA A 745 6.91 -3.40 43.61
N VAL A 746 6.41 -2.27 43.07
CA VAL A 746 5.07 -2.20 42.46
C VAL A 746 4.99 -3.05 41.20
N ILE A 747 6.02 -2.99 40.33
CA ILE A 747 6.11 -3.85 39.16
C ILE A 747 6.07 -5.32 39.55
N GLN A 748 6.88 -5.71 40.55
CA GLN A 748 6.92 -7.07 41.07
C GLN A 748 5.53 -7.57 41.50
N ASP A 749 4.79 -6.75 42.24
CA ASP A 749 3.47 -7.11 42.75
C ASP A 749 2.43 -7.20 41.59
N ARG A 750 2.38 -6.20 40.71
CA ARG A 750 1.43 -6.17 39.57
C ARG A 750 1.67 -7.32 38.61
N VAL A 751 2.93 -7.55 38.19
CA VAL A 751 3.28 -8.63 37.26
C VAL A 751 3.06 -10.01 37.93
N SER A 752 3.33 -10.16 39.21
CA SER A 752 3.04 -11.42 39.91
C SER A 752 1.54 -11.75 39.94
N ILE A 753 0.67 -10.75 40.12
CA ILE A 753 -0.79 -10.92 40.01
C ILE A 753 -1.17 -11.33 38.59
N TYR A 754 -0.71 -10.57 37.59
CA TYR A 754 -1.00 -10.80 36.20
C TYR A 754 -0.65 -12.24 35.75
N ILE A 755 0.57 -12.70 36.03
CA ILE A 755 1.00 -14.06 35.68
C ILE A 755 0.18 -15.13 36.43
N ASN A 756 -0.15 -14.92 37.71
CA ASN A 756 -0.92 -15.89 38.47
C ASN A 756 -2.39 -15.99 38.04
N GLU A 757 -2.98 -14.94 37.51
CA GLU A 757 -4.34 -14.95 36.95
C GLU A 757 -4.46 -15.72 35.62
N ARG A 758 -3.35 -15.88 34.91
CA ARG A 758 -3.31 -16.56 33.59
C ARG A 758 -2.80 -18.01 33.69
N ARG A 759 -2.33 -18.43 34.83
CA ARG A 759 -1.94 -19.83 35.14
C ARG A 759 -3.12 -20.65 35.63
#